data_8311c34d73d264c3d1401969fe845f45
#
_entry.id   8311c34d73d264c3d1401969fe845f45
#
_cell.length_a   1.000
_cell.length_b   1.000
_cell.length_c   1.000
_cell.angle_alpha   90.00
_cell.angle_beta   90.00
_cell.angle_gamma   90.00
#
_symmetry.space_group_name_H-M   'P 1'
#
loop_
_entity.id
_entity.type
_entity.pdbx_description
1 polymer ?
#
loop_
_entity_poly.entity_id
_entity_poly.type
_entity_poly.pdbx_seq_one_letter_code
_entity_poly.pdbx_strand_id
1 'polypeptide(L)'
;MGNAEQAMPQADEATRRFQARRLQQILWVLLVAVSVIALQNLWVGVWHTVALLLATDGALLLALRCARRGQVEYASLLMLWTLTVLLTLIIWAGQGLRDSGVIGFPGILVFAAMLGNRRQLLALLGFMLTSFGLLALVNLQGWYVNPRPPVRLGTFIDMACILAVIGFSAWLMAADLHRALARLAAENLRVRQSQEQIAFLAHHDALTGLPNRVLARDRCEQAIVYAAREQGAVAVLFLDLDNFKTINDSLGHVAGDAVLQQVARRLEQAVGGSDSVCRQSGDEFLIILDQAGDSDAVAATVSQLLAALVQPIHLNEMDVTVTCSLGIAQYPQDGADFDTLLKHADTAMYRAKDDGRNAFRFFDAQMNSSVAEHLQLISGMRVALQQNQFVLYYQPQFELASGRLVGVEALLRWLHPQQGLITPATFIPLAEKSGLIIEIGTWVLQEACRQAVQWQQEGLPPLLMSVNLSPVQVRRAGIEQVVLDALADSGLAADQLELELTESMLIDDSDGLTQLLGRLRERGLGIAIDDFGTGYSNLGYLKRFAVERLKIDQSFIRHLSEDGDNEVIVRAIIQMAHSLKLMTVAEGIEDAATLARLSELGCDRGQGFHWAPALPAAAFQRYAEQYQGTRALPA
;
A
#
# COMPACT_ATOMS: atom_id res chain seq x y z
N MET A 1 24.66 5.52 9.05
CA MET A 1 25.95 6.11 9.42
C MET A 1 27.11 5.11 9.54
N GLY A 2 26.90 3.83 9.75
CA GLY A 2 27.98 2.85 9.93
C GLY A 2 28.76 2.41 8.68
N ASN A 3 28.23 2.59 7.45
CA ASN A 3 28.91 2.12 6.21
C ASN A 3 29.84 3.17 5.57
N ALA A 4 29.76 4.43 5.91
CA ALA A 4 30.59 5.47 5.35
C ALA A 4 32.00 5.52 5.99
N GLU A 5 32.12 5.20 7.26
CA GLU A 5 33.43 5.16 7.96
C GLU A 5 34.31 3.96 7.57
N GLN A 6 33.73 2.86 7.12
CA GLN A 6 34.50 1.69 6.64
C GLN A 6 34.94 1.79 5.16
N ALA A 7 34.32 2.65 4.35
CA ALA A 7 34.65 2.83 2.93
C ALA A 7 35.86 3.76 2.70
N MET A 8 36.14 4.70 3.60
CA MET A 8 37.29 5.63 3.49
C MET A 8 38.66 4.94 3.51
N PRO A 9 38.98 3.98 4.39
CA PRO A 9 40.29 3.32 4.40
C PRO A 9 40.55 2.46 3.14
N GLN A 10 39.51 1.85 2.56
CA GLN A 10 39.65 0.99 1.37
C GLN A 10 39.91 1.79 0.09
N ALA A 11 39.33 2.98 -0.06
CA ALA A 11 39.56 3.87 -1.19
C ALA A 11 41.00 4.40 -1.20
N ASP A 12 41.55 4.72 -0.03
CA ASP A 12 42.92 5.19 0.13
C ASP A 12 43.96 4.10 -0.18
N GLU A 13 43.70 2.87 0.20
CA GLU A 13 44.54 1.71 -0.11
C GLU A 13 44.54 1.34 -1.61
N ALA A 14 43.38 1.42 -2.26
CA ALA A 14 43.27 1.19 -3.71
C ALA A 14 44.03 2.26 -4.50
N THR A 15 43.95 3.53 -4.08
CA THR A 15 44.68 4.65 -4.68
C THR A 15 46.21 4.47 -4.52
N ARG A 16 46.67 4.09 -3.35
CA ARG A 16 48.09 3.80 -3.10
C ARG A 16 48.62 2.62 -3.94
N ARG A 17 47.85 1.55 -4.08
CA ARG A 17 48.23 0.41 -4.94
C ARG A 17 48.32 0.81 -6.41
N PHE A 18 47.38 1.65 -6.88
CA PHE A 18 47.41 2.19 -8.23
C PHE A 18 48.66 3.07 -8.48
N GLN A 19 48.98 3.99 -7.59
CA GLN A 19 50.16 4.84 -7.66
C GLN A 19 51.46 4.00 -7.63
N ALA A 20 51.51 2.98 -6.79
CA ALA A 20 52.68 2.10 -6.73
C ALA A 20 52.92 1.33 -8.06
N ARG A 21 51.89 0.83 -8.71
CA ARG A 21 51.96 0.16 -10.01
C ARG A 21 52.45 1.12 -11.10
N ARG A 22 51.94 2.35 -11.12
CA ARG A 22 52.36 3.39 -12.08
C ARG A 22 53.84 3.75 -11.92
N LEU A 23 54.25 3.98 -10.67
CA LEU A 23 55.65 4.28 -10.36
C LEU A 23 56.59 3.11 -10.78
N GLN A 24 56.18 1.87 -10.58
CA GLN A 24 56.95 0.70 -11.05
C GLN A 24 57.09 0.68 -12.57
N GLN A 25 56.05 0.98 -13.34
CA GLN A 25 56.10 1.05 -14.81
C GLN A 25 57.11 2.11 -15.28
N ILE A 26 57.06 3.30 -14.66
CA ILE A 26 57.98 4.41 -14.96
C ILE A 26 59.42 4.02 -14.65
N LEU A 27 59.65 3.46 -13.46
CA LEU A 27 61.00 3.02 -13.03
C LEU A 27 61.59 1.96 -13.97
N TRP A 28 60.80 1.04 -14.50
CA TRP A 28 61.26 0.08 -15.48
C TRP A 28 61.67 0.72 -16.81
N VAL A 29 60.89 1.69 -17.30
CA VAL A 29 61.23 2.42 -18.52
C VAL A 29 62.52 3.24 -18.34
N LEU A 30 62.65 3.91 -17.17
CA LEU A 30 63.86 4.64 -16.83
C LEU A 30 65.11 3.75 -16.70
N LEU A 31 65.00 2.60 -16.06
CA LEU A 31 66.10 1.65 -15.95
C LEU A 31 66.57 1.18 -17.34
N VAL A 32 65.62 0.84 -18.25
CA VAL A 32 66.00 0.46 -19.61
C VAL A 32 66.71 1.60 -20.33
N ALA A 33 66.18 2.84 -20.24
CA ALA A 33 66.75 4.00 -20.89
C ALA A 33 68.19 4.29 -20.38
N VAL A 34 68.38 4.33 -19.05
CA VAL A 34 69.69 4.57 -18.42
C VAL A 34 70.68 3.49 -18.76
N SER A 35 70.28 2.20 -18.74
CA SER A 35 71.10 1.07 -19.13
C SER A 35 71.55 1.12 -20.60
N VAL A 36 70.64 1.53 -21.53
CA VAL A 36 71.00 1.70 -22.96
C VAL A 36 72.07 2.79 -23.11
N ILE A 37 71.88 3.93 -22.43
CA ILE A 37 72.87 5.02 -22.48
C ILE A 37 74.19 4.59 -21.83
N ALA A 38 74.17 3.81 -20.75
CA ALA A 38 75.38 3.28 -20.12
C ALA A 38 76.14 2.33 -21.08
N LEU A 39 75.45 1.44 -21.77
CA LEU A 39 76.02 0.50 -22.73
C LEU A 39 76.69 1.25 -23.92
N GLN A 40 76.03 2.28 -24.41
CA GLN A 40 76.54 3.15 -25.47
C GLN A 40 77.85 3.87 -25.03
N ASN A 41 77.87 4.44 -23.81
CA ASN A 41 79.05 5.12 -23.30
C ASN A 41 80.18 4.13 -23.00
N LEU A 42 79.90 2.91 -22.62
CA LEU A 42 80.87 1.82 -22.47
C LEU A 42 81.54 1.53 -23.80
N TRP A 43 80.82 1.45 -24.89
CA TRP A 43 81.32 1.20 -26.23
C TRP A 43 82.22 2.35 -26.76
N VAL A 44 81.87 3.60 -26.37
CA VAL A 44 82.66 4.78 -26.73
C VAL A 44 83.86 4.99 -25.79
N GLY A 45 83.97 4.25 -24.69
CA GLY A 45 85.12 4.32 -23.74
C GLY A 45 85.10 5.43 -22.74
N VAL A 46 83.90 6.01 -22.46
CA VAL A 46 83.74 7.14 -21.51
C VAL A 46 83.46 6.57 -20.11
N TRP A 47 84.48 6.03 -19.45
CA TRP A 47 84.38 5.24 -18.21
C TRP A 47 83.76 6.00 -17.03
N HIS A 48 84.01 7.28 -16.87
CA HIS A 48 83.46 8.09 -15.77
C HIS A 48 81.93 8.26 -15.92
N THR A 49 81.40 8.44 -17.13
CA THR A 49 79.94 8.51 -17.39
C THR A 49 79.31 7.14 -17.16
N VAL A 50 79.96 6.07 -17.58
CA VAL A 50 79.48 4.70 -17.32
C VAL A 50 79.34 4.42 -15.82
N ALA A 51 80.35 4.78 -15.02
CA ALA A 51 80.29 4.60 -13.57
C ALA A 51 79.13 5.39 -12.93
N LEU A 52 78.86 6.63 -13.40
CA LEU A 52 77.75 7.48 -12.93
C LEU A 52 76.39 6.87 -13.31
N LEU A 53 76.25 6.37 -14.54
CA LEU A 53 75.00 5.74 -15.02
C LEU A 53 74.74 4.43 -14.28
N LEU A 54 75.74 3.59 -14.02
CA LEU A 54 75.57 2.38 -13.22
C LEU A 54 75.20 2.68 -11.75
N ALA A 55 75.76 3.74 -11.15
CA ALA A 55 75.36 4.17 -9.83
C ALA A 55 73.86 4.61 -9.83
N THR A 56 73.44 5.27 -10.91
CA THR A 56 72.01 5.67 -11.10
C THR A 56 71.09 4.48 -11.24
N ASP A 57 71.48 3.47 -12.03
CA ASP A 57 70.70 2.22 -12.15
C ASP A 57 70.57 1.50 -10.79
N GLY A 58 71.63 1.49 -9.97
CA GLY A 58 71.56 0.99 -8.60
C GLY A 58 70.56 1.75 -7.72
N ALA A 59 70.53 3.08 -7.81
CA ALA A 59 69.54 3.90 -7.09
C ALA A 59 68.12 3.72 -7.60
N LEU A 60 67.92 3.58 -8.93
CA LEU A 60 66.60 3.30 -9.52
C LEU A 60 66.08 1.90 -9.14
N LEU A 61 66.98 0.90 -9.04
CA LEU A 61 66.63 -0.45 -8.53
C LEU A 61 66.19 -0.41 -7.07
N LEU A 62 66.88 0.43 -6.24
CA LEU A 62 66.47 0.67 -4.86
C LEU A 62 65.08 1.33 -4.79
N ALA A 63 64.83 2.35 -5.62
CA ALA A 63 63.54 3.01 -5.75
C ALA A 63 62.45 1.98 -6.18
N LEU A 64 62.72 1.09 -7.13
CA LEU A 64 61.84 0.03 -7.54
C LEU A 64 61.52 -0.95 -6.39
N ARG A 65 62.52 -1.28 -5.57
CA ARG A 65 62.32 -2.11 -4.38
C ARG A 65 61.40 -1.43 -3.34
N CYS A 66 61.60 -0.12 -3.10
CA CYS A 66 60.72 0.67 -2.25
C CYS A 66 59.28 0.74 -2.80
N ALA A 67 59.12 0.98 -4.10
CA ALA A 67 57.81 0.98 -4.76
C ALA A 67 57.08 -0.37 -4.66
N ARG A 68 57.80 -1.51 -4.78
CA ARG A 68 57.22 -2.87 -4.57
C ARG A 68 56.80 -3.11 -3.12
N ARG A 69 57.42 -2.46 -2.15
CA ARG A 69 57.07 -2.52 -0.73
C ARG A 69 55.91 -1.53 -0.35
N GLY A 70 55.35 -0.83 -1.33
CA GLY A 70 54.27 0.15 -1.10
C GLY A 70 54.73 1.52 -0.57
N GLN A 71 56.05 1.76 -0.47
CA GLN A 71 56.63 3.00 -0.01
C GLN A 71 56.76 4.00 -1.18
N VAL A 72 55.60 4.44 -1.72
CA VAL A 72 55.51 5.26 -2.95
C VAL A 72 56.22 6.60 -2.80
N GLU A 73 56.07 7.28 -1.66
CA GLU A 73 56.68 8.59 -1.41
C GLU A 73 58.22 8.52 -1.40
N TYR A 74 58.81 7.55 -0.73
CA TYR A 74 60.23 7.36 -0.71
C TYR A 74 60.79 6.94 -2.08
N ALA A 75 60.07 6.07 -2.78
CA ALA A 75 60.46 5.65 -4.11
C ALA A 75 60.42 6.79 -5.14
N SER A 76 59.39 7.64 -5.12
CA SER A 76 59.28 8.82 -6.00
C SER A 76 60.38 9.85 -5.67
N LEU A 77 60.58 10.12 -4.39
CA LEU A 77 61.62 11.06 -3.94
C LEU A 77 63.03 10.60 -4.40
N LEU A 78 63.36 9.32 -4.18
CA LEU A 78 64.62 8.74 -4.59
C LEU A 78 64.83 8.81 -6.11
N MET A 79 63.79 8.42 -6.90
CA MET A 79 63.82 8.50 -8.34
C MET A 79 64.06 9.92 -8.87
N LEU A 80 63.28 10.91 -8.39
CA LEU A 80 63.32 12.27 -8.87
C LEU A 80 64.68 12.96 -8.56
N TRP A 81 65.18 12.79 -7.34
CA TRP A 81 66.49 13.37 -6.95
C TRP A 81 67.63 12.68 -7.65
N THR A 82 67.63 11.33 -7.80
CA THR A 82 68.66 10.62 -8.52
C THR A 82 68.77 11.08 -9.97
N LEU A 83 67.64 11.19 -10.68
CA LEU A 83 67.63 11.69 -12.07
C LEU A 83 68.07 13.14 -12.18
N THR A 84 67.63 14.00 -11.23
CA THR A 84 68.02 15.40 -11.23
C THR A 84 69.50 15.57 -11.02
N VAL A 85 70.09 14.89 -10.04
CA VAL A 85 71.53 14.93 -9.77
C VAL A 85 72.32 14.32 -10.94
N LEU A 86 71.88 13.18 -11.50
CA LEU A 86 72.51 12.59 -12.66
C LEU A 86 72.61 13.56 -13.84
N LEU A 87 71.46 14.16 -14.24
CA LEU A 87 71.43 15.06 -15.37
C LEU A 87 72.24 16.33 -15.08
N THR A 88 72.21 16.83 -13.88
CA THR A 88 73.02 18.01 -13.44
C THR A 88 74.51 17.70 -13.60
N LEU A 89 74.99 16.56 -13.10
CA LEU A 89 76.40 16.15 -13.21
C LEU A 89 76.85 15.95 -14.64
N ILE A 90 76.00 15.33 -15.49
CA ILE A 90 76.28 15.15 -16.92
C ILE A 90 76.42 16.51 -17.61
N ILE A 91 75.52 17.44 -17.37
CA ILE A 91 75.55 18.78 -17.97
C ILE A 91 76.77 19.58 -17.51
N TRP A 92 77.13 19.53 -16.22
CA TRP A 92 78.33 20.20 -15.71
C TRP A 92 79.61 19.62 -16.28
N ALA A 93 79.74 18.31 -16.37
CA ALA A 93 80.94 17.64 -16.93
C ALA A 93 81.02 17.65 -18.46
N GLY A 94 79.86 17.78 -19.12
CA GLY A 94 79.71 17.71 -20.58
C GLY A 94 79.70 19.08 -21.26
N GLN A 95 78.64 19.32 -22.06
CA GLN A 95 78.51 20.48 -22.95
C GLN A 95 77.86 21.72 -22.32
N GLY A 96 77.62 21.70 -21.02
CA GLY A 96 76.96 22.75 -20.30
C GLY A 96 75.49 22.89 -20.72
N LEU A 97 74.98 24.11 -20.84
CA LEU A 97 73.59 24.37 -21.20
C LEU A 97 73.25 23.95 -22.67
N ARG A 98 74.25 23.47 -23.45
CA ARG A 98 74.05 22.95 -24.82
C ARG A 98 73.97 21.40 -24.82
N ASP A 99 74.07 20.78 -23.66
CA ASP A 99 73.95 19.34 -23.52
C ASP A 99 72.52 18.82 -23.80
N SER A 100 72.39 17.72 -24.52
CA SER A 100 71.08 17.08 -24.77
C SER A 100 70.36 16.68 -23.52
N GLY A 101 71.07 16.47 -22.42
CA GLY A 101 70.51 16.15 -21.12
C GLY A 101 69.56 17.21 -20.55
N VAL A 102 69.71 18.50 -20.99
CA VAL A 102 68.81 19.59 -20.59
C VAL A 102 67.36 19.30 -20.89
N ILE A 103 67.07 18.56 -21.99
CA ILE A 103 65.71 18.18 -22.38
C ILE A 103 65.07 17.24 -21.33
N GLY A 104 65.86 16.53 -20.54
CA GLY A 104 65.34 15.65 -19.48
C GLY A 104 64.68 16.35 -18.29
N PHE A 105 65.07 17.61 -18.00
CA PHE A 105 64.49 18.33 -16.84
C PHE A 105 63.01 18.62 -16.92
N PRO A 106 62.42 19.05 -18.04
CA PRO A 106 60.96 19.09 -18.18
C PRO A 106 60.25 17.78 -17.86
N GLY A 107 60.85 16.65 -18.28
CA GLY A 107 60.36 15.31 -17.96
C GLY A 107 60.36 15.04 -16.45
N ILE A 108 61.45 15.36 -15.75
CA ILE A 108 61.52 15.20 -14.29
C ILE A 108 60.45 16.08 -13.59
N LEU A 109 60.24 17.32 -14.04
CA LEU A 109 59.21 18.19 -13.48
C LEU A 109 57.78 17.66 -13.72
N VAL A 110 57.50 17.02 -14.87
CA VAL A 110 56.22 16.33 -15.13
C VAL A 110 56.05 15.18 -14.15
N PHE A 111 57.09 14.36 -13.94
CA PHE A 111 57.02 13.30 -12.93
C PHE A 111 56.86 13.82 -11.50
N ALA A 112 57.55 14.92 -11.15
CA ALA A 112 57.41 15.55 -9.84
C ALA A 112 56.00 16.09 -9.62
N ALA A 113 55.36 16.62 -10.66
CA ALA A 113 53.96 17.07 -10.60
C ALA A 113 52.97 15.91 -10.44
N MET A 114 53.28 14.75 -11.05
CA MET A 114 52.41 13.55 -10.99
C MET A 114 52.55 12.78 -9.67
N LEU A 115 53.77 12.57 -9.19
CA LEU A 115 54.09 11.65 -8.11
C LEU A 115 54.54 12.33 -6.81
N GLY A 116 54.93 13.58 -6.90
CA GLY A 116 55.42 14.38 -5.77
C GLY A 116 54.37 15.31 -5.17
N ASN A 117 54.71 15.89 -4.05
CA ASN A 117 53.93 16.99 -3.49
C ASN A 117 54.49 18.35 -3.96
N ARG A 118 53.74 19.44 -3.77
CA ARG A 118 54.11 20.81 -4.17
C ARG A 118 55.46 21.22 -3.63
N ARG A 119 55.86 20.77 -2.44
CA ARG A 119 57.16 21.11 -1.82
C ARG A 119 58.32 20.46 -2.57
N GLN A 120 58.18 19.19 -2.99
CA GLN A 120 59.19 18.47 -3.78
C GLN A 120 59.37 19.10 -5.15
N LEU A 121 58.27 19.42 -5.85
CA LEU A 121 58.30 20.10 -7.14
C LEU A 121 59.06 21.43 -7.07
N LEU A 122 58.76 22.28 -6.07
CA LEU A 122 59.42 23.55 -5.86
C LEU A 122 60.89 23.38 -5.49
N ALA A 123 61.26 22.40 -4.67
CA ALA A 123 62.65 22.08 -4.30
C ALA A 123 63.49 21.67 -5.51
N LEU A 124 62.95 20.75 -6.35
CA LEU A 124 63.63 20.33 -7.58
C LEU A 124 63.79 21.48 -8.58
N LEU A 125 62.73 22.28 -8.80
CA LEU A 125 62.80 23.45 -9.66
C LEU A 125 63.84 24.48 -9.16
N GLY A 126 63.83 24.77 -7.87
CA GLY A 126 64.84 25.66 -7.23
C GLY A 126 66.27 25.14 -7.42
N PHE A 127 66.50 23.84 -7.18
CA PHE A 127 67.81 23.23 -7.39
C PHE A 127 68.28 23.31 -8.87
N MET A 128 67.38 23.00 -9.82
CA MET A 128 67.67 23.08 -11.25
C MET A 128 68.00 24.52 -11.69
N LEU A 129 67.20 25.51 -11.28
CA LEU A 129 67.42 26.91 -11.63
C LEU A 129 68.76 27.45 -11.02
N THR A 130 69.04 27.11 -9.76
CA THR A 130 70.29 27.54 -9.12
C THR A 130 71.52 26.88 -9.77
N SER A 131 71.44 25.61 -10.11
CA SER A 131 72.49 24.85 -10.82
C SER A 131 72.75 25.45 -12.19
N PHE A 132 71.71 25.71 -12.98
CA PHE A 132 71.86 26.34 -14.31
C PHE A 132 72.37 27.77 -14.24
N GLY A 133 71.88 28.55 -13.27
CA GLY A 133 72.33 29.91 -13.04
C GLY A 133 73.84 29.96 -12.70
N LEU A 134 74.31 29.03 -11.83
CA LEU A 134 75.68 28.90 -11.47
C LEU A 134 76.58 28.48 -12.65
N LEU A 135 76.13 27.45 -13.44
CA LEU A 135 76.84 27.01 -14.62
C LEU A 135 76.93 28.13 -15.67
N ALA A 136 75.87 28.88 -15.90
CA ALA A 136 75.90 30.07 -16.78
C ALA A 136 76.89 31.10 -16.34
N LEU A 137 76.90 31.43 -15.05
CA LEU A 137 77.84 32.44 -14.44
C LEU A 137 79.31 32.02 -14.61
N VAL A 138 79.62 30.75 -14.29
CA VAL A 138 80.95 30.16 -14.40
C VAL A 138 81.44 30.15 -15.85
N ASN A 139 80.59 29.85 -16.82
CA ASN A 139 80.91 29.92 -18.23
C ASN A 139 81.12 31.40 -18.74
N LEU A 140 80.25 32.29 -18.29
CA LEU A 140 80.35 33.73 -18.66
C LEU A 140 81.62 34.39 -18.16
N GLN A 141 82.11 34.01 -16.94
CA GLN A 141 83.31 34.51 -16.38
C GLN A 141 84.59 33.88 -16.90
N GLY A 142 84.45 32.85 -17.76
CA GLY A 142 85.56 32.13 -18.33
C GLY A 142 86.33 31.23 -17.37
N TRP A 143 85.81 30.99 -16.14
CA TRP A 143 86.44 30.11 -15.13
C TRP A 143 86.39 28.63 -15.54
N TYR A 144 85.35 28.25 -16.32
CA TYR A 144 85.20 26.94 -16.94
C TYR A 144 84.48 27.12 -18.26
N VAL A 145 85.07 26.59 -19.35
CA VAL A 145 84.44 26.60 -20.69
C VAL A 145 84.14 25.19 -21.13
N ASN A 146 82.89 24.89 -21.28
CA ASN A 146 82.46 23.60 -21.75
C ASN A 146 82.88 23.31 -23.22
N PRO A 147 83.46 22.16 -23.54
CA PRO A 147 83.91 21.80 -24.89
C PRO A 147 82.75 21.80 -25.88
N ARG A 148 83.04 22.19 -27.17
CA ARG A 148 82.11 22.04 -28.27
C ARG A 148 82.34 20.71 -28.96
N PRO A 149 81.50 19.69 -28.77
CA PRO A 149 81.70 18.40 -29.38
C PRO A 149 81.20 18.35 -30.84
N PRO A 150 81.76 17.49 -31.66
CA PRO A 150 81.16 17.16 -32.96
C PRO A 150 79.85 16.40 -32.72
N VAL A 151 78.85 16.62 -33.63
CA VAL A 151 77.62 15.83 -33.60
C VAL A 151 77.94 14.37 -33.86
N ARG A 152 77.52 13.49 -32.92
CA ARG A 152 77.74 12.03 -32.99
C ARG A 152 76.42 11.27 -32.95
N LEU A 153 76.37 10.05 -33.47
CA LEU A 153 75.21 9.18 -33.40
C LEU A 153 74.70 8.99 -31.97
N GLY A 154 75.63 9.02 -30.96
CA GLY A 154 75.31 8.92 -29.57
C GLY A 154 74.42 10.06 -29.05
N THR A 155 74.65 11.28 -29.47
CA THR A 155 73.81 12.43 -29.09
C THR A 155 72.36 12.27 -29.59
N PHE A 156 72.18 11.66 -30.79
CA PHE A 156 70.85 11.34 -31.28
C PHE A 156 70.15 10.26 -30.43
N ILE A 157 70.89 9.20 -30.04
CA ILE A 157 70.34 8.11 -29.19
C ILE A 157 69.91 8.64 -27.83
N ASP A 158 70.79 9.48 -27.18
CA ASP A 158 70.50 10.08 -25.88
C ASP A 158 69.23 10.92 -25.94
N MET A 159 69.11 11.78 -26.98
CA MET A 159 67.91 12.61 -27.18
C MET A 159 66.68 11.79 -27.48
N ALA A 160 66.78 10.73 -28.29
CA ALA A 160 65.66 9.85 -28.60
C ALA A 160 65.17 9.09 -27.34
N CYS A 161 66.09 8.59 -26.48
CA CYS A 161 65.72 7.97 -25.22
C CYS A 161 64.99 8.92 -24.28
N ILE A 162 65.48 10.16 -24.12
CA ILE A 162 64.88 11.18 -23.26
C ILE A 162 63.47 11.52 -23.76
N LEU A 163 63.33 11.79 -25.07
CA LEU A 163 62.03 12.09 -25.69
C LEU A 163 61.05 10.93 -25.56
N ALA A 164 61.51 9.68 -25.71
CA ALA A 164 60.66 8.51 -25.55
C ALA A 164 60.10 8.40 -24.11
N VAL A 165 60.95 8.63 -23.10
CA VAL A 165 60.53 8.64 -21.68
C VAL A 165 59.54 9.75 -21.41
N ILE A 166 59.78 10.96 -21.90
CA ILE A 166 58.88 12.11 -21.70
C ILE A 166 57.54 11.85 -22.41
N GLY A 167 57.60 11.34 -23.67
CA GLY A 167 56.40 11.02 -24.46
C GLY A 167 55.54 9.93 -23.81
N PHE A 168 56.20 8.84 -23.32
CA PHE A 168 55.49 7.79 -22.59
C PHE A 168 54.81 8.30 -21.33
N SER A 169 55.47 9.13 -20.57
CA SER A 169 54.94 9.74 -19.34
C SER A 169 53.75 10.63 -19.60
N ALA A 170 53.85 11.50 -20.61
CA ALA A 170 52.75 12.36 -21.00
C ALA A 170 51.53 11.58 -21.50
N TRP A 171 51.75 10.52 -22.30
CA TRP A 171 50.70 9.61 -22.77
C TRP A 171 49.98 8.91 -21.58
N LEU A 172 50.78 8.43 -20.60
CA LEU A 172 50.24 7.74 -19.44
C LEU A 172 49.38 8.70 -18.59
N MET A 173 49.82 9.93 -18.43
CA MET A 173 49.08 10.99 -17.69
C MET A 173 47.77 11.35 -18.41
N ALA A 174 47.80 11.54 -19.72
CA ALA A 174 46.61 11.81 -20.53
C ALA A 174 45.61 10.69 -20.43
N ALA A 175 46.05 9.43 -20.52
CA ALA A 175 45.19 8.25 -20.41
C ALA A 175 44.53 8.14 -19.02
N ASP A 176 45.23 8.46 -17.95
CA ASP A 176 44.67 8.42 -16.60
C ASP A 176 43.67 9.57 -16.37
N LEU A 177 43.95 10.75 -16.90
CA LEU A 177 43.02 11.90 -16.84
C LEU A 177 41.71 11.59 -17.58
N HIS A 178 41.80 11.03 -18.80
CA HIS A 178 40.60 10.65 -19.55
C HIS A 178 39.75 9.61 -18.81
N ARG A 179 40.40 8.62 -18.18
CA ARG A 179 39.66 7.61 -17.37
C ARG A 179 39.00 8.22 -16.15
N ALA A 180 39.67 9.17 -15.47
CA ALA A 180 39.11 9.85 -14.32
C ALA A 180 37.91 10.71 -14.70
N LEU A 181 38.00 11.45 -15.80
CA LEU A 181 36.89 12.26 -16.35
C LEU A 181 35.70 11.39 -16.77
N ALA A 182 35.96 10.25 -17.43
CA ALA A 182 34.90 9.32 -17.82
C ALA A 182 34.16 8.74 -16.59
N ARG A 183 34.88 8.37 -15.52
CA ARG A 183 34.28 7.90 -14.27
C ARG A 183 33.44 8.98 -13.60
N LEU A 184 33.96 10.20 -13.52
CA LEU A 184 33.24 11.34 -12.94
C LEU A 184 31.94 11.65 -13.72
N ALA A 185 31.99 11.59 -15.06
CA ALA A 185 30.81 11.78 -15.89
C ALA A 185 29.75 10.70 -15.64
N ALA A 186 30.17 9.42 -15.54
CA ALA A 186 29.25 8.32 -15.24
C ALA A 186 28.61 8.43 -13.85
N GLU A 187 29.39 8.85 -12.84
CA GLU A 187 28.90 9.04 -11.49
C GLU A 187 27.91 10.22 -11.41
N ASN A 188 28.24 11.34 -12.06
CA ASN A 188 27.32 12.48 -12.13
C ASN A 188 25.99 12.10 -12.81
N LEU A 189 26.01 11.26 -13.84
CA LEU A 189 24.79 10.81 -14.50
C LEU A 189 23.94 9.95 -13.54
N ARG A 190 24.56 9.03 -12.80
CA ARG A 190 23.87 8.20 -11.79
C ARG A 190 23.25 9.06 -10.69
N VAL A 191 24.01 10.04 -10.18
CA VAL A 191 23.50 10.94 -9.13
C VAL A 191 22.29 11.72 -9.63
N ARG A 192 22.34 12.26 -10.85
CA ARG A 192 21.20 12.96 -11.45
C ARG A 192 19.98 12.06 -11.60
N GLN A 193 20.13 10.85 -12.14
CA GLN A 193 19.03 9.90 -12.28
C GLN A 193 18.43 9.54 -10.92
N SER A 194 19.26 9.32 -9.91
CA SER A 194 18.80 9.06 -8.54
C SER A 194 18.04 10.25 -7.95
N GLN A 195 18.53 11.48 -8.19
CA GLN A 195 17.84 12.69 -7.73
C GLN A 195 16.48 12.89 -8.41
N GLU A 196 16.41 12.65 -9.71
CA GLU A 196 15.14 12.71 -10.48
C GLU A 196 14.15 11.67 -9.98
N GLN A 197 14.61 10.45 -9.70
CA GLN A 197 13.77 9.38 -9.14
C GLN A 197 13.27 9.71 -7.73
N ILE A 198 14.13 10.24 -6.86
CA ILE A 198 13.75 10.70 -5.52
C ILE A 198 12.74 11.85 -5.59
N ALA A 199 12.96 12.82 -6.47
CA ALA A 199 12.04 13.93 -6.68
C ALA A 199 10.67 13.45 -7.20
N PHE A 200 10.66 12.48 -8.11
CA PHE A 200 9.42 11.86 -8.60
C PHE A 200 8.67 11.15 -7.46
N LEU A 201 9.35 10.28 -6.70
CA LEU A 201 8.75 9.54 -5.58
C LEU A 201 8.30 10.43 -4.42
N ALA A 202 8.89 11.62 -4.27
CA ALA A 202 8.44 12.60 -3.28
C ALA A 202 7.03 13.13 -3.56
N HIS A 203 6.58 13.09 -4.83
CA HIS A 203 5.32 13.67 -5.30
C HIS A 203 4.37 12.68 -5.97
N HIS A 204 4.81 11.44 -6.23
CA HIS A 204 4.00 10.43 -6.94
C HIS A 204 3.98 9.10 -6.20
N ASP A 205 2.92 8.34 -6.41
CA ASP A 205 2.78 6.95 -5.94
C ASP A 205 3.60 6.00 -6.82
N ALA A 206 4.41 5.16 -6.20
CA ALA A 206 5.33 4.27 -6.91
C ALA A 206 4.65 3.17 -7.73
N LEU A 207 3.44 2.74 -7.34
CA LEU A 207 2.71 1.66 -7.99
C LEU A 207 1.94 2.16 -9.22
N THR A 208 1.21 3.25 -9.06
CA THR A 208 0.27 3.76 -10.07
C THR A 208 0.85 4.88 -10.93
N GLY A 209 1.90 5.56 -10.44
CA GLY A 209 2.47 6.76 -11.07
C GLY A 209 1.63 8.03 -10.85
N LEU A 210 0.47 7.92 -10.23
CA LEU A 210 -0.37 9.07 -9.90
C LEU A 210 0.29 10.01 -8.89
N PRO A 211 -0.08 11.29 -8.84
CA PRO A 211 0.20 12.17 -7.74
C PRO A 211 -0.09 11.53 -6.39
N ASN A 212 0.81 11.71 -5.43
CA ASN A 212 0.59 11.28 -4.06
C ASN A 212 -0.15 12.37 -3.24
N ARG A 213 -0.41 12.09 -1.95
CA ARG A 213 -1.08 13.03 -1.05
C ARG A 213 -0.40 14.41 -0.99
N VAL A 214 0.93 14.47 -1.08
CA VAL A 214 1.67 15.74 -1.00
C VAL A 214 1.36 16.62 -2.20
N LEU A 215 1.42 16.04 -3.40
CA LEU A 215 1.11 16.76 -4.64
C LEU A 215 -0.40 17.05 -4.76
N ALA A 216 -1.26 16.16 -4.24
CA ALA A 216 -2.70 16.40 -4.19
C ALA A 216 -3.04 17.64 -3.36
N ARG A 217 -2.42 17.82 -2.20
CA ARG A 217 -2.58 19.00 -1.35
C ARG A 217 -2.20 20.27 -2.11
N ASP A 218 -1.01 20.30 -2.70
CA ASP A 218 -0.51 21.46 -3.44
C ASP A 218 -1.47 21.87 -4.58
N ARG A 219 -1.93 20.90 -5.36
CA ARG A 219 -2.89 21.13 -6.45
C ARG A 219 -4.23 21.64 -5.94
N CYS A 220 -4.78 21.05 -4.87
CA CYS A 220 -6.04 21.49 -4.29
C CYS A 220 -5.95 22.91 -3.73
N GLU A 221 -4.86 23.25 -3.04
CA GLU A 221 -4.63 24.60 -2.52
C GLU A 221 -4.51 25.63 -3.66
N GLN A 222 -3.86 25.27 -4.76
CA GLN A 222 -3.79 26.11 -5.96
C GLN A 222 -5.17 26.29 -6.61
N ALA A 223 -5.96 25.21 -6.74
CA ALA A 223 -7.33 25.24 -7.25
C ALA A 223 -8.23 26.15 -6.39
N ILE A 224 -8.15 26.03 -5.06
CA ILE A 224 -8.88 26.89 -4.12
C ILE A 224 -8.51 28.37 -4.29
N VAL A 225 -7.21 28.68 -4.40
CA VAL A 225 -6.75 30.06 -4.62
C VAL A 225 -7.27 30.63 -5.94
N TYR A 226 -7.32 29.81 -6.99
CA TYR A 226 -7.87 30.22 -8.29
C TYR A 226 -9.39 30.41 -8.20
N ALA A 227 -10.12 29.44 -7.64
CA ALA A 227 -11.57 29.52 -7.47
C ALA A 227 -11.99 30.71 -6.61
N ALA A 228 -11.23 31.06 -5.58
CA ALA A 228 -11.51 32.24 -4.75
C ALA A 228 -11.45 33.57 -5.53
N ARG A 229 -10.62 33.65 -6.57
CA ARG A 229 -10.49 34.84 -7.44
C ARG A 229 -11.61 34.93 -8.46
N GLU A 230 -11.97 33.79 -9.05
CA GLU A 230 -12.97 33.69 -10.12
C GLU A 230 -14.39 33.45 -9.60
N GLN A 231 -14.59 33.43 -8.28
CA GLN A 231 -15.86 33.06 -7.62
C GLN A 231 -16.38 31.68 -8.07
N GLY A 232 -15.43 30.76 -8.36
CA GLY A 232 -15.71 29.40 -8.79
C GLY A 232 -15.81 28.42 -7.60
N ALA A 233 -16.00 27.15 -7.92
CA ALA A 233 -16.03 26.04 -6.97
C ALA A 233 -14.98 25.00 -7.28
N VAL A 234 -14.48 24.33 -6.25
CA VAL A 234 -13.60 23.15 -6.36
C VAL A 234 -14.29 21.99 -5.67
N ALA A 235 -14.29 20.79 -6.27
CA ALA A 235 -14.78 19.62 -5.58
C ALA A 235 -13.63 18.65 -5.26
N VAL A 236 -13.59 18.20 -4.03
CA VAL A 236 -12.69 17.16 -3.54
C VAL A 236 -13.50 15.88 -3.37
N LEU A 237 -13.12 14.85 -4.10
CA LEU A 237 -13.77 13.55 -4.11
C LEU A 237 -12.83 12.54 -3.47
N PHE A 238 -13.31 11.86 -2.42
CA PHE A 238 -12.59 10.78 -1.77
C PHE A 238 -13.21 9.44 -2.17
N LEU A 239 -12.44 8.57 -2.78
CA LEU A 239 -12.86 7.30 -3.34
C LEU A 239 -12.14 6.15 -2.66
N ASP A 240 -12.87 5.09 -2.32
CA ASP A 240 -12.35 3.84 -1.77
C ASP A 240 -12.95 2.65 -2.53
N LEU A 241 -12.12 1.67 -2.86
CA LEU A 241 -12.56 0.48 -3.59
C LEU A 241 -13.27 -0.51 -2.67
N ASP A 242 -14.50 -0.83 -2.98
CA ASP A 242 -15.31 -1.74 -2.18
C ASP A 242 -14.71 -3.15 -2.16
N ASN A 243 -14.57 -3.72 -0.97
CA ASN A 243 -14.10 -5.10 -0.76
C ASN A 243 -12.72 -5.42 -1.37
N PHE A 244 -11.85 -4.43 -1.61
CA PHE A 244 -10.52 -4.64 -2.21
C PHE A 244 -9.66 -5.62 -1.42
N LYS A 245 -9.80 -5.65 -0.09
CA LYS A 245 -9.13 -6.64 0.75
C LYS A 245 -9.49 -8.08 0.33
N THR A 246 -10.75 -8.35 -0.01
CA THR A 246 -11.19 -9.68 -0.46
C THR A 246 -10.49 -10.08 -1.76
N ILE A 247 -10.25 -9.12 -2.67
CA ILE A 247 -9.51 -9.37 -3.91
C ILE A 247 -8.07 -9.77 -3.58
N ASN A 248 -7.40 -9.04 -2.68
CA ASN A 248 -6.05 -9.36 -2.23
C ASN A 248 -5.97 -10.73 -1.54
N ASP A 249 -6.92 -11.04 -0.66
CA ASP A 249 -6.96 -12.28 0.10
C ASP A 249 -7.25 -13.50 -0.82
N SER A 250 -8.04 -13.31 -1.88
CA SER A 250 -8.44 -14.38 -2.79
C SER A 250 -7.48 -14.59 -3.98
N LEU A 251 -6.94 -13.50 -4.58
CA LEU A 251 -6.14 -13.53 -5.81
C LEU A 251 -4.67 -13.15 -5.59
N GLY A 252 -4.31 -12.74 -4.38
CA GLY A 252 -2.96 -12.31 -4.01
C GLY A 252 -2.66 -10.85 -4.35
N HIS A 253 -1.65 -10.28 -3.69
CA HIS A 253 -1.28 -8.87 -3.81
C HIS A 253 -0.88 -8.43 -5.23
N VAL A 254 -0.30 -9.33 -6.03
CA VAL A 254 0.07 -9.02 -7.42
C VAL A 254 -1.17 -8.73 -8.28
N ALA A 255 -2.26 -9.46 -8.07
CA ALA A 255 -3.53 -9.21 -8.74
C ALA A 255 -4.15 -7.89 -8.24
N GLY A 256 -4.10 -7.63 -6.93
CA GLY A 256 -4.54 -6.36 -6.35
C GLY A 256 -3.77 -5.16 -6.91
N ASP A 257 -2.46 -5.25 -7.06
CA ASP A 257 -1.63 -4.20 -7.67
C ASP A 257 -2.05 -3.92 -9.12
N ALA A 258 -2.33 -4.97 -9.90
CA ALA A 258 -2.81 -4.82 -11.28
C ALA A 258 -4.20 -4.16 -11.33
N VAL A 259 -5.11 -4.49 -10.40
CA VAL A 259 -6.41 -3.80 -10.24
C VAL A 259 -6.20 -2.32 -9.97
N LEU A 260 -5.36 -1.96 -8.99
CA LEU A 260 -5.08 -0.57 -8.64
C LEU A 260 -4.51 0.23 -9.82
N GLN A 261 -3.60 -0.35 -10.60
CA GLN A 261 -3.07 0.27 -11.81
C GLN A 261 -4.14 0.47 -12.89
N GLN A 262 -5.06 -0.47 -13.04
CA GLN A 262 -6.14 -0.35 -14.02
C GLN A 262 -7.19 0.68 -13.57
N VAL A 263 -7.54 0.70 -12.29
CA VAL A 263 -8.41 1.72 -11.69
C VAL A 263 -7.81 3.11 -11.89
N ALA A 264 -6.52 3.29 -11.57
CA ALA A 264 -5.81 4.56 -11.79
C ALA A 264 -5.95 5.07 -13.23
N ARG A 265 -5.70 4.21 -14.22
CA ARG A 265 -5.83 4.57 -15.65
C ARG A 265 -7.26 4.95 -16.02
N ARG A 266 -8.27 4.22 -15.52
CA ARG A 266 -9.68 4.53 -15.80
C ARG A 266 -10.10 5.86 -15.20
N LEU A 267 -9.64 6.15 -13.98
CA LEU A 267 -9.90 7.43 -13.32
C LEU A 267 -9.27 8.59 -14.11
N GLU A 268 -7.99 8.46 -14.52
CA GLU A 268 -7.33 9.49 -15.36
C GLU A 268 -8.02 9.72 -16.70
N GLN A 269 -8.58 8.68 -17.31
CA GLN A 269 -9.29 8.78 -18.58
C GLN A 269 -10.69 9.39 -18.46
N ALA A 270 -11.30 9.29 -17.28
CA ALA A 270 -12.67 9.73 -17.05
C ALA A 270 -12.78 11.16 -16.52
N VAL A 271 -11.68 11.78 -16.07
CA VAL A 271 -11.63 13.18 -15.62
C VAL A 271 -11.10 14.11 -16.70
N GLY A 272 -11.38 15.41 -16.59
CA GLY A 272 -10.91 16.45 -17.52
C GLY A 272 -9.41 16.72 -17.38
N GLY A 273 -8.82 17.36 -18.39
CA GLY A 273 -7.37 17.65 -18.40
C GLY A 273 -6.90 18.66 -17.34
N SER A 274 -7.81 19.45 -16.75
CA SER A 274 -7.54 20.37 -15.63
C SER A 274 -7.66 19.69 -14.27
N ASP A 275 -8.35 18.54 -14.20
CA ASP A 275 -8.63 17.84 -12.97
C ASP A 275 -7.43 16.97 -12.56
N SER A 276 -7.40 16.59 -11.31
CA SER A 276 -6.30 15.79 -10.76
C SER A 276 -6.81 14.50 -10.13
N VAL A 277 -6.25 13.37 -10.57
CA VAL A 277 -6.42 12.07 -9.91
C VAL A 277 -5.16 11.78 -9.10
N CYS A 278 -5.32 11.39 -7.85
CA CYS A 278 -4.24 11.14 -6.91
C CYS A 278 -4.50 9.83 -6.17
N ARG A 279 -3.44 9.14 -5.74
CA ARG A 279 -3.59 7.99 -4.84
C ARG A 279 -3.10 8.36 -3.45
N GLN A 280 -3.97 8.21 -2.45
CA GLN A 280 -3.66 8.59 -1.08
C GLN A 280 -2.88 7.47 -0.36
N SER A 281 -3.44 6.29 -0.34
CA SER A 281 -2.84 5.07 0.25
C SER A 281 -3.71 3.85 -0.08
N GLY A 282 -3.13 2.65 -0.06
CA GLY A 282 -3.91 1.41 -0.22
C GLY A 282 -4.83 1.42 -1.44
N ASP A 283 -6.13 1.32 -1.20
CA ASP A 283 -7.24 1.35 -2.15
C ASP A 283 -7.96 2.71 -2.23
N GLU A 284 -7.38 3.76 -1.60
CA GLU A 284 -7.95 5.10 -1.53
C GLU A 284 -7.40 6.01 -2.62
N PHE A 285 -8.29 6.64 -3.36
CA PHE A 285 -8.00 7.65 -4.38
C PHE A 285 -8.64 8.98 -4.03
N LEU A 286 -7.98 10.04 -4.46
CA LEU A 286 -8.47 11.41 -4.32
C LEU A 286 -8.57 12.04 -5.70
N ILE A 287 -9.70 12.67 -6.00
CA ILE A 287 -9.93 13.38 -7.24
C ILE A 287 -10.24 14.84 -6.91
N ILE A 288 -9.59 15.76 -7.58
CA ILE A 288 -9.79 17.20 -7.43
C ILE A 288 -10.33 17.72 -8.75
N LEU A 289 -11.54 18.23 -8.73
CA LEU A 289 -12.17 18.88 -9.87
C LEU A 289 -11.95 20.40 -9.72
N ASP A 290 -11.10 20.96 -10.59
CA ASP A 290 -10.59 22.34 -10.49
C ASP A 290 -11.67 23.40 -10.81
N GLN A 291 -12.64 23.08 -11.65
CA GLN A 291 -13.78 23.94 -11.99
C GLN A 291 -15.07 23.13 -11.86
N ALA A 292 -15.44 22.84 -10.62
CA ALA A 292 -16.45 21.82 -10.30
C ALA A 292 -17.87 22.16 -10.80
N GLY A 293 -18.17 23.41 -11.12
CA GLY A 293 -19.53 23.81 -11.45
C GLY A 293 -20.48 23.71 -10.22
N ASP A 294 -21.76 23.47 -10.50
CA ASP A 294 -22.74 23.18 -9.46
C ASP A 294 -22.73 21.70 -9.05
N SER A 295 -23.51 21.37 -8.02
CA SER A 295 -23.58 19.99 -7.51
C SER A 295 -24.11 18.98 -8.55
N ASP A 296 -24.94 19.41 -9.49
CA ASP A 296 -25.47 18.56 -10.55
C ASP A 296 -24.38 18.19 -11.57
N ALA A 297 -23.51 19.16 -11.94
CA ALA A 297 -22.37 18.92 -12.80
C ALA A 297 -21.36 17.95 -12.14
N VAL A 298 -21.08 18.13 -10.85
CA VAL A 298 -20.24 17.21 -10.08
C VAL A 298 -20.86 15.80 -10.03
N ALA A 299 -22.16 15.69 -9.76
CA ALA A 299 -22.87 14.41 -9.74
C ALA A 299 -22.83 13.70 -11.09
N ALA A 300 -22.94 14.43 -12.21
CA ALA A 300 -22.79 13.86 -13.54
C ALA A 300 -21.39 13.29 -13.78
N THR A 301 -20.33 14.04 -13.43
CA THR A 301 -18.93 13.58 -13.53
C THR A 301 -18.69 12.33 -12.69
N VAL A 302 -19.18 12.33 -11.44
CA VAL A 302 -19.04 11.18 -10.52
C VAL A 302 -19.78 9.95 -11.04
N SER A 303 -20.97 10.13 -11.62
CA SER A 303 -21.72 9.03 -12.23
C SER A 303 -20.97 8.39 -13.41
N GLN A 304 -20.27 9.18 -14.20
CA GLN A 304 -19.39 8.69 -15.28
C GLN A 304 -18.19 7.93 -14.72
N LEU A 305 -17.57 8.41 -13.63
CA LEU A 305 -16.47 7.74 -12.94
C LEU A 305 -16.91 6.36 -12.42
N LEU A 306 -18.04 6.30 -11.73
CA LEU A 306 -18.59 5.03 -11.23
C LEU A 306 -18.86 4.05 -12.38
N ALA A 307 -19.49 4.50 -13.46
CA ALA A 307 -19.78 3.66 -14.62
C ALA A 307 -18.50 3.13 -15.31
N ALA A 308 -17.44 3.93 -15.37
CA ALA A 308 -16.15 3.52 -15.92
C ALA A 308 -15.45 2.46 -15.04
N LEU A 309 -15.58 2.53 -13.72
CA LEU A 309 -14.94 1.61 -12.79
C LEU A 309 -15.61 0.24 -12.74
N VAL A 310 -16.94 0.17 -12.86
CA VAL A 310 -17.72 -1.09 -12.84
C VAL A 310 -17.41 -2.00 -14.04
N GLN A 311 -16.80 -1.49 -15.11
CA GLN A 311 -16.41 -2.32 -16.26
C GLN A 311 -15.44 -3.43 -15.81
N PRO A 312 -15.58 -4.68 -16.32
CA PRO A 312 -14.70 -5.78 -15.94
C PRO A 312 -13.22 -5.45 -16.21
N ILE A 313 -12.36 -5.87 -15.28
CA ILE A 313 -10.90 -5.80 -15.40
C ILE A 313 -10.41 -7.20 -15.75
N HIS A 314 -9.82 -7.35 -16.93
CA HIS A 314 -9.26 -8.63 -17.37
C HIS A 314 -7.92 -8.89 -16.69
N LEU A 315 -7.88 -9.87 -15.78
CA LEU A 315 -6.68 -10.32 -15.10
C LEU A 315 -6.40 -11.77 -15.50
N ASN A 316 -5.41 -11.97 -16.38
CA ASN A 316 -5.09 -13.27 -16.97
C ASN A 316 -6.32 -13.92 -17.65
N GLU A 317 -6.91 -14.96 -17.05
CA GLU A 317 -8.06 -15.69 -17.57
C GLU A 317 -9.38 -15.36 -16.84
N MET A 318 -9.39 -14.40 -15.92
CA MET A 318 -10.55 -14.04 -15.10
C MET A 318 -10.93 -12.57 -15.27
N ASP A 319 -12.22 -12.30 -15.22
CA ASP A 319 -12.80 -10.97 -15.19
C ASP A 319 -13.12 -10.59 -13.74
N VAL A 320 -12.53 -9.52 -13.25
CA VAL A 320 -12.79 -8.97 -11.92
C VAL A 320 -13.57 -7.67 -12.06
N THR A 321 -14.72 -7.59 -11.43
CA THR A 321 -15.49 -6.34 -11.33
C THR A 321 -15.25 -5.69 -9.98
N VAL A 322 -14.93 -4.40 -9.99
CA VAL A 322 -14.66 -3.61 -8.80
C VAL A 322 -15.68 -2.49 -8.72
N THR A 323 -16.28 -2.29 -7.57
CA THR A 323 -17.10 -1.12 -7.26
C THR A 323 -16.35 -0.19 -6.32
N CYS A 324 -16.84 1.03 -6.17
CA CYS A 324 -16.26 1.97 -5.23
C CYS A 324 -17.32 2.81 -4.53
N SER A 325 -16.98 3.25 -3.33
CA SER A 325 -17.76 4.22 -2.56
C SER A 325 -17.04 5.57 -2.61
N LEU A 326 -17.79 6.66 -2.85
CA LEU A 326 -17.23 7.96 -3.11
C LEU A 326 -17.93 9.04 -2.25
N GLY A 327 -17.14 9.89 -1.60
CA GLY A 327 -17.63 11.06 -0.88
C GLY A 327 -17.16 12.36 -1.52
N ILE A 328 -17.98 13.38 -1.49
CA ILE A 328 -17.78 14.65 -2.18
C ILE A 328 -17.88 15.79 -1.18
N ALA A 329 -16.90 16.69 -1.19
CA ALA A 329 -16.93 17.96 -0.48
C ALA A 329 -16.58 19.11 -1.44
N GLN A 330 -17.29 20.23 -1.36
CA GLN A 330 -17.17 21.35 -2.27
C GLN A 330 -16.66 22.62 -1.57
N TYR A 331 -15.65 23.25 -2.13
CA TYR A 331 -15.26 24.62 -1.79
C TYR A 331 -16.20 25.61 -2.50
N PRO A 332 -16.67 26.68 -1.84
CA PRO A 332 -16.40 27.07 -0.45
C PRO A 332 -17.38 26.52 0.58
N GLN A 333 -18.42 25.79 0.18
CA GLN A 333 -19.57 25.40 1.01
C GLN A 333 -19.16 24.47 2.16
N ASP A 334 -18.33 23.45 1.86
CA ASP A 334 -17.99 22.38 2.80
C ASP A 334 -16.62 22.58 3.46
N GLY A 335 -15.87 23.62 3.10
CA GLY A 335 -14.57 23.90 3.69
C GLY A 335 -13.77 24.95 2.94
N ALA A 336 -12.81 25.57 3.64
CA ALA A 336 -11.97 26.63 3.10
C ALA A 336 -10.54 26.16 2.77
N ASP A 337 -10.15 24.94 3.15
CA ASP A 337 -8.81 24.38 3.00
C ASP A 337 -8.85 22.89 2.68
N PHE A 338 -7.72 22.37 2.19
CA PHE A 338 -7.58 20.98 1.77
C PHE A 338 -7.93 19.97 2.87
N ASP A 339 -7.45 20.17 4.11
CA ASP A 339 -7.63 19.20 5.19
C ASP A 339 -9.09 19.11 5.62
N THR A 340 -9.79 20.24 5.63
CA THR A 340 -11.22 20.32 5.93
C THR A 340 -12.04 19.63 4.84
N LEU A 341 -11.81 19.95 3.57
CA LEU A 341 -12.51 19.33 2.44
C LEU A 341 -12.24 17.82 2.38
N LEU A 342 -11.00 17.39 2.58
CA LEU A 342 -10.63 15.98 2.59
C LEU A 342 -11.35 15.21 3.69
N LYS A 343 -11.37 15.75 4.92
CA LYS A 343 -12.10 15.15 6.05
C LYS A 343 -13.60 15.04 5.78
N HIS A 344 -14.19 16.05 5.17
CA HIS A 344 -15.61 16.06 4.85
C HIS A 344 -15.95 15.09 3.72
N ALA A 345 -15.11 15.00 2.69
CA ALA A 345 -15.24 14.00 1.63
C ALA A 345 -15.10 12.56 2.18
N ASP A 346 -14.14 12.31 3.08
CA ASP A 346 -13.98 11.01 3.74
C ASP A 346 -15.24 10.65 4.56
N THR A 347 -15.79 11.59 5.33
CA THR A 347 -17.04 11.39 6.08
C THR A 347 -18.21 11.02 5.17
N ALA A 348 -18.34 11.68 4.02
CA ALA A 348 -19.38 11.40 3.03
C ALA A 348 -19.17 10.03 2.35
N MET A 349 -17.92 9.66 2.05
CA MET A 349 -17.56 8.34 1.50
C MET A 349 -17.94 7.20 2.46
N TYR A 350 -17.68 7.39 3.76
CA TYR A 350 -18.08 6.40 4.75
C TYR A 350 -19.60 6.20 4.77
N ARG A 351 -20.41 7.26 4.59
CA ARG A 351 -21.86 7.16 4.44
C ARG A 351 -22.27 6.42 3.17
N ALA A 352 -21.59 6.64 2.05
CA ALA A 352 -21.85 5.87 0.83
C ALA A 352 -21.61 4.35 1.05
N LYS A 353 -20.59 3.98 1.84
CA LYS A 353 -20.35 2.58 2.25
C LYS A 353 -21.48 2.02 3.12
N ASP A 354 -21.99 2.83 4.05
CA ASP A 354 -23.07 2.41 4.95
C ASP A 354 -24.40 2.23 4.23
N ASP A 355 -24.68 3.04 3.23
CA ASP A 355 -25.92 3.02 2.43
C ASP A 355 -25.94 1.91 1.34
N GLY A 356 -25.02 0.97 1.37
CA GLY A 356 -25.01 -0.19 0.47
C GLY A 356 -23.84 -0.26 -0.52
N ARG A 357 -22.85 0.63 -0.44
CA ARG A 357 -21.70 0.71 -1.35
C ARG A 357 -22.05 1.05 -2.79
N ASN A 358 -21.06 1.03 -3.70
CA ASN A 358 -21.22 1.33 -5.14
C ASN A 358 -22.07 2.60 -5.37
N ALA A 359 -21.78 3.67 -4.63
CA ALA A 359 -22.57 4.88 -4.59
C ALA A 359 -21.70 6.08 -4.25
N PHE A 360 -22.23 7.28 -4.41
CA PHE A 360 -21.61 8.49 -3.93
C PHE A 360 -22.54 9.28 -3.00
N ARG A 361 -21.93 10.11 -2.14
CA ARG A 361 -22.64 11.04 -1.25
C ARG A 361 -21.93 12.38 -1.24
N PHE A 362 -22.71 13.46 -1.28
CA PHE A 362 -22.23 14.78 -0.94
C PHE A 362 -22.14 14.92 0.58
N PHE A 363 -21.17 15.69 1.05
CA PHE A 363 -21.07 16.01 2.46
C PHE A 363 -22.27 16.82 2.92
N ASP A 364 -22.78 16.50 4.11
CA ASP A 364 -23.78 17.27 4.83
C ASP A 364 -23.29 17.41 6.28
N ALA A 365 -23.43 18.60 6.84
CA ALA A 365 -23.01 18.88 8.21
C ALA A 365 -23.65 17.93 9.26
N GLN A 366 -24.85 17.38 8.96
CA GLN A 366 -25.50 16.38 9.80
C GLN A 366 -24.75 15.04 9.82
N MET A 367 -23.94 14.73 8.80
CA MET A 367 -23.13 13.49 8.74
C MET A 367 -22.07 13.42 9.83
N ASN A 368 -21.51 14.55 10.26
CA ASN A 368 -20.52 14.57 11.34
C ASN A 368 -21.11 14.15 12.69
N SER A 369 -22.38 14.47 12.95
CA SER A 369 -23.07 14.07 14.19
C SER A 369 -23.25 12.56 14.25
N SER A 370 -23.54 11.92 13.12
CA SER A 370 -23.83 10.49 13.07
C SER A 370 -22.61 9.59 13.27
N VAL A 371 -21.41 9.99 12.86
CA VAL A 371 -20.18 9.23 13.14
C VAL A 371 -19.89 9.21 14.65
N ALA A 372 -20.07 10.35 15.31
CA ALA A 372 -19.93 10.42 16.77
C ALA A 372 -21.00 9.58 17.49
N GLU A 373 -22.25 9.62 17.01
CA GLU A 373 -23.35 8.80 17.52
C GLU A 373 -23.09 7.29 17.33
N HIS A 374 -22.59 6.86 16.18
CA HIS A 374 -22.22 5.45 15.95
C HIS A 374 -21.15 4.97 16.94
N LEU A 375 -20.10 5.76 17.18
CA LEU A 375 -19.06 5.42 18.16
C LEU A 375 -19.63 5.36 19.57
N GLN A 376 -20.54 6.27 19.93
CA GLN A 376 -21.24 6.24 21.24
C GLN A 376 -22.11 4.99 21.36
N LEU A 377 -22.87 4.61 20.31
CA LEU A 377 -23.70 3.42 20.32
C LEU A 377 -22.85 2.15 20.43
N ILE A 378 -21.72 2.02 19.71
CA ILE A 378 -20.82 0.87 19.82
C ILE A 378 -20.25 0.75 21.25
N SER A 379 -19.81 1.86 21.83
CA SER A 379 -19.33 1.88 23.21
C SER A 379 -20.47 1.56 24.18
N GLY A 380 -21.66 2.11 23.96
CA GLY A 380 -22.87 1.87 24.75
C GLY A 380 -23.32 0.41 24.74
N MET A 381 -23.23 -0.30 23.60
CA MET A 381 -23.61 -1.70 23.47
C MET A 381 -22.79 -2.62 24.37
N ARG A 382 -21.48 -2.36 24.57
CA ARG A 382 -20.64 -3.11 25.52
C ARG A 382 -21.11 -2.95 26.96
N VAL A 383 -21.50 -1.73 27.32
CA VAL A 383 -22.07 -1.44 28.64
C VAL A 383 -23.47 -2.06 28.78
N ALA A 384 -24.27 -2.03 27.71
CA ALA A 384 -25.61 -2.59 27.68
C ALA A 384 -25.66 -4.09 27.99
N LEU A 385 -24.69 -4.88 27.46
CA LEU A 385 -24.54 -6.31 27.77
C LEU A 385 -24.28 -6.54 29.26
N GLN A 386 -23.44 -5.72 29.88
CA GLN A 386 -23.07 -5.86 31.30
C GLN A 386 -24.17 -5.38 32.25
N GLN A 387 -24.99 -4.41 31.84
CA GLN A 387 -26.01 -3.75 32.68
C GLN A 387 -27.44 -4.20 32.37
N ASN A 388 -27.65 -5.29 31.64
CA ASN A 388 -28.96 -5.85 31.29
C ASN A 388 -29.89 -4.81 30.61
N GLN A 389 -29.34 -3.97 29.71
CA GLN A 389 -30.11 -3.00 28.97
C GLN A 389 -30.74 -3.60 27.70
N PHE A 390 -30.26 -4.76 27.25
CA PHE A 390 -30.92 -5.52 26.20
C PHE A 390 -32.10 -6.31 26.78
N VAL A 391 -33.20 -6.30 26.04
CA VAL A 391 -34.42 -7.03 26.38
C VAL A 391 -35.00 -7.67 25.13
N LEU A 392 -35.74 -8.78 25.29
CA LEU A 392 -36.48 -9.42 24.21
C LEU A 392 -37.94 -9.01 24.26
N TYR A 393 -38.45 -8.61 23.12
CA TYR A 393 -39.89 -8.49 22.86
C TYR A 393 -40.32 -9.68 22.01
N TYR A 394 -41.56 -10.08 22.11
CA TYR A 394 -42.08 -11.32 21.57
C TYR A 394 -43.29 -11.07 20.71
N GLN A 395 -43.26 -11.45 19.42
CA GLN A 395 -44.36 -11.29 18.50
C GLN A 395 -45.05 -12.63 18.24
N PRO A 396 -46.39 -12.74 18.45
CA PRO A 396 -47.10 -13.98 18.29
C PRO A 396 -47.21 -14.40 16.83
N GLN A 397 -47.07 -15.70 16.57
CA GLN A 397 -47.27 -16.34 15.27
C GLN A 397 -48.49 -17.27 15.29
N PHE A 398 -49.32 -17.16 14.27
CA PHE A 398 -50.57 -17.87 14.18
C PHE A 398 -50.64 -18.80 12.96
N GLU A 399 -51.22 -19.98 13.14
CA GLU A 399 -51.64 -20.86 12.05
C GLU A 399 -52.90 -20.26 11.39
N LEU A 400 -52.85 -19.92 10.10
CA LEU A 400 -53.95 -19.21 9.46
C LEU A 400 -55.22 -20.04 9.35
N ALA A 401 -55.10 -21.35 9.07
CA ALA A 401 -56.26 -22.25 8.91
C ALA A 401 -57.07 -22.41 10.18
N SER A 402 -56.42 -22.50 11.34
CA SER A 402 -57.07 -22.72 12.63
C SER A 402 -57.20 -21.47 13.49
N GLY A 403 -56.39 -20.44 13.18
CA GLY A 403 -56.19 -19.23 14.01
C GLY A 403 -55.52 -19.56 15.37
N ARG A 404 -54.87 -20.66 15.53
CA ARG A 404 -54.21 -21.08 16.78
C ARG A 404 -52.86 -20.40 16.91
N LEU A 405 -52.51 -19.95 18.12
CA LEU A 405 -51.17 -19.48 18.46
C LEU A 405 -50.22 -20.70 18.42
N VAL A 406 -49.19 -20.67 17.58
CA VAL A 406 -48.28 -21.80 17.32
C VAL A 406 -46.83 -21.48 17.56
N GLY A 407 -46.47 -20.21 17.63
CA GLY A 407 -45.09 -19.79 17.81
C GLY A 407 -44.97 -18.32 18.25
N VAL A 408 -43.75 -17.90 18.43
CA VAL A 408 -43.40 -16.55 18.83
C VAL A 408 -42.04 -16.21 18.31
N GLU A 409 -41.88 -15.02 17.74
CA GLU A 409 -40.57 -14.52 17.34
C GLU A 409 -39.96 -13.62 18.44
N ALA A 410 -38.72 -13.91 18.84
CA ALA A 410 -37.96 -13.12 19.80
C ALA A 410 -37.25 -11.97 19.08
N LEU A 411 -37.62 -10.76 19.39
CA LEU A 411 -37.15 -9.54 18.77
C LEU A 411 -36.34 -8.70 19.77
N LEU A 412 -35.06 -8.53 19.49
CA LEU A 412 -34.15 -7.77 20.35
C LEU A 412 -34.53 -6.29 20.41
N ARG A 413 -34.42 -5.71 21.61
CA ARG A 413 -34.62 -4.27 21.87
C ARG A 413 -33.51 -3.79 22.81
N TRP A 414 -33.13 -2.53 22.67
CA TRP A 414 -32.16 -1.90 23.56
C TRP A 414 -32.82 -0.78 24.34
N LEU A 415 -32.96 -0.96 25.64
CA LEU A 415 -33.48 0.05 26.58
C LEU A 415 -32.33 0.93 27.05
N HIS A 416 -31.99 1.95 26.27
CA HIS A 416 -30.91 2.87 26.60
C HIS A 416 -31.32 3.85 27.69
N PRO A 417 -30.53 4.05 28.77
CA PRO A 417 -30.94 4.89 29.93
C PRO A 417 -31.29 6.33 29.59
N GLN A 418 -30.65 6.89 28.57
CA GLN A 418 -30.84 8.30 28.18
C GLN A 418 -31.69 8.47 26.89
N GLN A 419 -31.60 7.54 25.95
CA GLN A 419 -32.27 7.63 24.64
C GLN A 419 -33.58 6.83 24.58
N GLY A 420 -33.92 6.11 25.63
CA GLY A 420 -35.10 5.25 25.66
C GLY A 420 -34.93 3.99 24.81
N LEU A 421 -35.97 3.59 24.11
CA LEU A 421 -35.99 2.39 23.29
C LEU A 421 -35.30 2.64 21.95
N ILE A 422 -34.12 2.04 21.75
CA ILE A 422 -33.40 2.05 20.48
C ILE A 422 -33.82 0.81 19.65
N THR A 423 -34.17 1.05 18.38
CA THR A 423 -34.65 -0.02 17.49
C THR A 423 -33.51 -0.86 16.92
N PRO A 424 -33.75 -2.16 16.61
CA PRO A 424 -32.75 -3.06 16.00
C PRO A 424 -32.11 -2.48 14.73
N ALA A 425 -32.89 -1.87 13.86
CA ALA A 425 -32.40 -1.26 12.62
C ALA A 425 -31.28 -0.22 12.84
N THR A 426 -31.24 0.43 14.02
CA THR A 426 -30.21 1.42 14.37
C THR A 426 -28.92 0.76 14.85
N PHE A 427 -28.98 -0.27 15.70
CA PHE A 427 -27.77 -0.77 16.37
C PHE A 427 -27.29 -2.12 15.87
N ILE A 428 -28.12 -2.99 15.27
CA ILE A 428 -27.67 -4.31 14.74
C ILE A 428 -26.59 -4.15 13.68
N PRO A 429 -26.70 -3.25 12.65
CA PRO A 429 -25.63 -3.05 11.67
C PRO A 429 -24.29 -2.63 12.30
N LEU A 430 -24.35 -1.82 13.37
CA LEU A 430 -23.16 -1.41 14.12
C LEU A 430 -22.58 -2.55 14.97
N ALA A 431 -23.44 -3.38 15.56
CA ALA A 431 -23.04 -4.58 16.30
C ALA A 431 -22.35 -5.60 15.37
N GLU A 432 -22.84 -5.78 14.15
CA GLU A 432 -22.25 -6.64 13.13
C GLU A 432 -20.87 -6.13 12.69
N LYS A 433 -20.75 -4.85 12.34
CA LYS A 433 -19.47 -4.21 11.97
C LYS A 433 -18.43 -4.26 13.07
N SER A 434 -18.84 -4.07 14.33
CA SER A 434 -17.96 -4.10 15.49
C SER A 434 -17.66 -5.51 16.02
N GLY A 435 -18.38 -6.54 15.52
CA GLY A 435 -18.31 -7.92 16.02
C GLY A 435 -19.05 -8.17 17.35
N LEU A 436 -19.66 -7.15 17.94
CA LEU A 436 -20.43 -7.27 19.20
C LEU A 436 -21.70 -8.12 19.04
N ILE A 437 -22.19 -8.27 17.81
CA ILE A 437 -23.36 -9.10 17.49
C ILE A 437 -23.17 -10.55 17.96
N ILE A 438 -21.95 -11.03 18.09
CA ILE A 438 -21.65 -12.40 18.53
C ILE A 438 -22.03 -12.57 20.02
N GLU A 439 -21.60 -11.63 20.88
CA GLU A 439 -21.91 -11.66 22.30
C GLU A 439 -23.40 -11.37 22.54
N ILE A 440 -23.95 -10.38 21.83
CA ILE A 440 -25.38 -10.03 21.87
C ILE A 440 -26.23 -11.23 21.43
N GLY A 441 -25.91 -11.87 20.32
CA GLY A 441 -26.68 -13.00 19.80
C GLY A 441 -26.58 -14.25 20.66
N THR A 442 -25.43 -14.47 21.32
CA THR A 442 -25.32 -15.53 22.34
C THR A 442 -26.28 -15.27 23.49
N TRP A 443 -26.31 -14.05 24.01
CA TRP A 443 -27.26 -13.65 25.05
C TRP A 443 -28.72 -13.79 24.59
N VAL A 444 -29.04 -13.39 23.36
CA VAL A 444 -30.40 -13.51 22.78
C VAL A 444 -30.85 -14.97 22.76
N LEU A 445 -30.03 -15.90 22.28
CA LEU A 445 -30.33 -17.34 22.24
C LEU A 445 -30.60 -17.89 23.65
N GLN A 446 -29.73 -17.59 24.60
CA GLN A 446 -29.87 -18.04 25.99
C GLN A 446 -31.16 -17.50 26.62
N GLU A 447 -31.43 -16.21 26.46
CA GLU A 447 -32.60 -15.55 27.05
C GLU A 447 -33.91 -16.03 26.40
N ALA A 448 -33.94 -16.20 25.06
CA ALA A 448 -35.11 -16.72 24.36
C ALA A 448 -35.46 -18.16 24.80
N CYS A 449 -34.46 -19.03 24.87
CA CYS A 449 -34.66 -20.41 25.34
C CYS A 449 -35.14 -20.45 26.81
N ARG A 450 -34.49 -19.65 27.67
CA ARG A 450 -34.88 -19.55 29.11
C ARG A 450 -36.33 -19.07 29.26
N GLN A 451 -36.72 -18.04 28.50
CA GLN A 451 -38.07 -17.47 28.53
C GLN A 451 -39.13 -18.46 28.05
N ALA A 452 -38.85 -19.22 26.99
CA ALA A 452 -39.75 -20.26 26.49
C ALA A 452 -40.05 -21.32 27.57
N VAL A 453 -39.01 -21.81 28.23
CA VAL A 453 -39.16 -22.79 29.35
C VAL A 453 -39.92 -22.18 30.54
N GLN A 454 -39.64 -20.92 30.88
CA GLN A 454 -40.35 -20.24 31.96
C GLN A 454 -41.87 -20.19 31.67
N TRP A 455 -42.28 -19.82 30.45
CA TRP A 455 -43.71 -19.81 30.08
C TRP A 455 -44.38 -21.21 30.17
N GLN A 456 -43.67 -22.28 29.81
CA GLN A 456 -44.17 -23.64 29.94
C GLN A 456 -44.36 -24.02 31.43
N GLN A 457 -43.42 -23.64 32.31
CA GLN A 457 -43.55 -23.84 33.74
C GLN A 457 -44.71 -23.04 34.37
N GLU A 458 -45.01 -21.89 33.77
CA GLU A 458 -46.14 -21.04 34.19
C GLU A 458 -47.46 -21.43 33.53
N GLY A 459 -47.48 -22.52 32.72
CA GLY A 459 -48.69 -23.16 32.20
C GLY A 459 -49.08 -22.83 30.77
N LEU A 460 -48.27 -22.10 30.02
CA LEU A 460 -48.48 -21.94 28.59
C LEU A 460 -48.14 -23.25 27.82
N PRO A 461 -48.87 -23.57 26.74
CA PRO A 461 -48.49 -24.70 25.91
C PRO A 461 -47.13 -24.48 25.26
N PRO A 462 -46.44 -25.55 24.83
CA PRO A 462 -45.22 -25.43 24.06
C PRO A 462 -45.44 -24.60 22.80
N LEU A 463 -44.68 -23.49 22.67
CA LEU A 463 -44.67 -22.62 21.49
C LEU A 463 -43.33 -22.76 20.78
N LEU A 464 -43.32 -22.65 19.47
CA LEU A 464 -42.09 -22.54 18.71
C LEU A 464 -41.47 -21.15 18.96
N MET A 465 -40.23 -21.12 19.40
CA MET A 465 -39.44 -19.89 19.65
C MET A 465 -38.55 -19.63 18.45
N SER A 466 -38.84 -18.60 17.67
CA SER A 466 -38.00 -18.18 16.53
C SER A 466 -36.99 -17.12 16.97
N VAL A 467 -35.73 -17.28 16.54
CA VAL A 467 -34.61 -16.40 16.87
C VAL A 467 -33.81 -16.08 15.62
N ASN A 468 -33.62 -14.78 15.34
CA ASN A 468 -32.85 -14.29 14.23
C ASN A 468 -31.34 -14.50 14.43
N LEU A 469 -30.62 -14.98 13.43
CA LEU A 469 -29.17 -15.12 13.39
C LEU A 469 -28.52 -14.16 12.39
N SER A 470 -27.48 -13.46 12.84
CA SER A 470 -26.67 -12.59 11.98
C SER A 470 -25.71 -13.40 11.10
N PRO A 471 -25.45 -12.93 9.84
CA PRO A 471 -24.40 -13.49 8.98
C PRO A 471 -23.04 -13.58 9.67
N VAL A 472 -22.71 -12.63 10.53
CA VAL A 472 -21.42 -12.57 11.26
C VAL A 472 -21.31 -13.71 12.28
N GLN A 473 -22.42 -14.08 12.94
CA GLN A 473 -22.47 -15.20 13.87
C GLN A 473 -22.27 -16.54 13.16
N VAL A 474 -22.92 -16.73 12.03
CA VAL A 474 -22.88 -17.98 11.27
C VAL A 474 -21.51 -18.23 10.62
N ARG A 475 -20.83 -17.18 10.13
CA ARG A 475 -19.47 -17.28 9.58
C ARG A 475 -18.40 -17.60 10.64
N ARG A 476 -18.70 -17.36 11.90
CA ARG A 476 -17.75 -17.65 13.00
C ARG A 476 -17.86 -19.12 13.42
N ALA A 477 -16.70 -19.78 13.49
CA ALA A 477 -16.66 -21.15 14.03
C ALA A 477 -17.22 -21.19 15.47
N GLY A 478 -18.09 -22.17 15.76
CA GLY A 478 -18.59 -22.41 17.11
C GLY A 478 -20.04 -22.02 17.35
N ILE A 479 -20.79 -21.46 16.40
CA ILE A 479 -22.23 -21.13 16.57
C ILE A 479 -23.06 -22.36 16.94
N GLU A 480 -22.76 -23.53 16.38
CA GLU A 480 -23.42 -24.79 16.74
C GLU A 480 -23.34 -25.07 18.23
N GLN A 481 -22.16 -24.89 18.83
CA GLN A 481 -21.96 -25.12 20.27
C GLN A 481 -22.75 -24.11 21.10
N VAL A 482 -22.77 -22.82 20.69
CA VAL A 482 -23.55 -21.77 21.37
C VAL A 482 -25.04 -22.13 21.42
N VAL A 483 -25.59 -22.61 20.31
CA VAL A 483 -27.00 -23.05 20.25
C VAL A 483 -27.25 -24.26 21.16
N LEU A 484 -26.36 -25.25 21.11
CA LEU A 484 -26.49 -26.47 21.95
C LEU A 484 -26.36 -26.15 23.44
N ASP A 485 -25.47 -25.25 23.81
CA ASP A 485 -25.30 -24.79 25.20
C ASP A 485 -26.57 -24.05 25.67
N ALA A 486 -27.15 -23.18 24.86
CA ALA A 486 -28.40 -22.48 25.19
C ALA A 486 -29.58 -23.45 25.43
N LEU A 487 -29.70 -24.51 24.61
CA LEU A 487 -30.70 -25.57 24.83
C LEU A 487 -30.44 -26.39 26.10
N ALA A 488 -29.18 -26.77 26.31
CA ALA A 488 -28.81 -27.57 27.49
C ALA A 488 -29.01 -26.79 28.80
N ASP A 489 -28.61 -25.52 28.82
CA ASP A 489 -28.72 -24.67 30.03
C ASP A 489 -30.19 -24.32 30.36
N SER A 490 -31.04 -24.14 29.35
CA SER A 490 -32.46 -23.81 29.55
C SER A 490 -33.34 -25.04 29.76
N GLY A 491 -32.96 -26.19 29.18
CA GLY A 491 -33.80 -27.39 29.13
C GLY A 491 -34.91 -27.33 28.06
N LEU A 492 -34.86 -26.37 27.13
CA LEU A 492 -35.80 -26.29 26.00
C LEU A 492 -35.60 -27.45 25.04
N ALA A 493 -36.69 -28.09 24.60
CA ALA A 493 -36.61 -29.13 23.59
C ALA A 493 -36.18 -28.52 22.24
N ALA A 494 -35.29 -29.20 21.52
CA ALA A 494 -34.69 -28.67 20.29
C ALA A 494 -35.73 -28.36 19.19
N ASP A 495 -36.80 -29.12 19.10
CA ASP A 495 -37.93 -28.94 18.16
C ASP A 495 -38.80 -27.69 18.47
N GLN A 496 -38.53 -27.04 19.59
CA GLN A 496 -39.20 -25.81 20.00
C GLN A 496 -38.34 -24.55 19.74
N LEU A 497 -37.13 -24.70 19.21
CA LEU A 497 -36.27 -23.61 18.78
C LEU A 497 -36.16 -23.59 17.26
N GLU A 498 -36.42 -22.44 16.67
CA GLU A 498 -36.22 -22.15 15.27
C GLU A 498 -35.20 -21.04 15.09
N LEU A 499 -34.26 -21.23 14.17
CA LEU A 499 -33.27 -20.24 13.79
C LEU A 499 -33.66 -19.61 12.45
N GLU A 500 -33.76 -18.28 12.43
CA GLU A 500 -34.12 -17.52 11.25
C GLU A 500 -32.86 -16.94 10.60
N LEU A 501 -32.70 -17.16 9.28
CA LEU A 501 -31.56 -16.76 8.46
C LEU A 501 -32.06 -15.89 7.31
N THR A 502 -31.45 -14.75 7.05
CA THR A 502 -31.84 -13.93 5.90
C THR A 502 -31.47 -14.60 4.57
N GLU A 503 -32.23 -14.31 3.52
CA GLU A 503 -32.00 -14.83 2.17
C GLU A 503 -30.56 -14.59 1.69
N SER A 504 -30.01 -13.43 1.95
CA SER A 504 -28.65 -13.04 1.55
C SER A 504 -27.54 -13.95 2.09
N MET A 505 -27.78 -14.62 3.23
CA MET A 505 -26.80 -15.57 3.81
C MET A 505 -26.66 -16.85 3.00
N LEU A 506 -27.66 -17.19 2.20
CA LEU A 506 -27.67 -18.40 1.37
C LEU A 506 -26.93 -18.23 0.04
N ILE A 507 -26.63 -17.00 -0.36
CA ILE A 507 -25.92 -16.68 -1.62
C ILE A 507 -24.42 -16.97 -1.49
N ASP A 508 -23.85 -16.80 -0.30
CA ASP A 508 -22.46 -17.17 -0.02
C ASP A 508 -22.35 -18.71 0.07
N ASP A 509 -22.16 -19.35 -1.08
CA ASP A 509 -22.08 -20.82 -1.26
C ASP A 509 -20.86 -21.41 -0.54
N SER A 510 -20.95 -21.52 0.79
CA SER A 510 -19.96 -22.28 1.55
C SER A 510 -20.54 -23.64 1.94
N ASP A 511 -19.88 -24.72 1.49
CA ASP A 511 -20.20 -26.09 1.94
C ASP A 511 -20.28 -26.19 3.47
N GLY A 512 -19.59 -25.31 4.18
CA GLY A 512 -19.62 -25.20 5.63
C GLY A 512 -20.98 -24.80 6.21
N LEU A 513 -21.70 -23.86 5.59
CA LEU A 513 -23.04 -23.45 6.02
C LEU A 513 -24.04 -24.61 5.84
N THR A 514 -24.02 -25.25 4.68
CA THR A 514 -24.90 -26.41 4.40
C THR A 514 -24.70 -27.52 5.45
N GLN A 515 -23.47 -27.83 5.79
CA GLN A 515 -23.15 -28.85 6.80
C GLN A 515 -23.60 -28.42 8.19
N LEU A 516 -23.39 -27.14 8.58
CA LEU A 516 -23.83 -26.60 9.85
C LEU A 516 -25.36 -26.74 10.02
N LEU A 517 -26.13 -26.26 9.04
CA LEU A 517 -27.60 -26.35 9.08
C LEU A 517 -28.09 -27.80 9.10
N GLY A 518 -27.43 -28.69 8.36
CA GLY A 518 -27.71 -30.13 8.41
C GLY A 518 -27.55 -30.73 9.81
N ARG A 519 -26.42 -30.42 10.48
CA ARG A 519 -26.18 -30.91 11.86
C ARG A 519 -27.17 -30.37 12.89
N LEU A 520 -27.53 -29.07 12.78
CA LEU A 520 -28.53 -28.45 13.67
C LEU A 520 -29.91 -29.13 13.46
N ARG A 521 -30.31 -29.39 12.22
CA ARG A 521 -31.55 -30.09 11.92
C ARG A 521 -31.56 -31.54 12.44
N GLU A 522 -30.46 -32.28 12.29
CA GLU A 522 -30.33 -33.64 12.86
C GLU A 522 -30.54 -33.67 14.38
N ARG A 523 -30.30 -32.52 15.05
CA ARG A 523 -30.58 -32.34 16.48
C ARG A 523 -32.05 -31.97 16.77
N GLY A 524 -32.86 -31.76 15.72
CA GLY A 524 -34.29 -31.44 15.84
C GLY A 524 -34.64 -29.95 15.80
N LEU A 525 -33.66 -29.04 15.55
CA LEU A 525 -33.95 -27.59 15.46
C LEU A 525 -34.70 -27.25 14.15
N GLY A 526 -35.63 -26.31 14.24
CA GLY A 526 -36.24 -25.66 13.08
C GLY A 526 -35.30 -24.67 12.41
N ILE A 527 -35.31 -24.57 11.11
CA ILE A 527 -34.58 -23.56 10.32
C ILE A 527 -35.58 -22.86 9.39
N ALA A 528 -35.61 -21.54 9.46
CA ALA A 528 -36.43 -20.68 8.58
C ALA A 528 -35.57 -19.73 7.75
N ILE A 529 -36.03 -19.39 6.56
CA ILE A 529 -35.46 -18.31 5.75
C ILE A 529 -36.31 -17.07 5.94
N ASP A 530 -35.66 -15.99 6.31
CA ASP A 530 -36.29 -14.68 6.55
C ASP A 530 -36.07 -13.72 5.39
N ASP A 531 -36.91 -12.67 5.32
CA ASP A 531 -36.91 -11.60 4.31
C ASP A 531 -36.96 -12.11 2.85
N PHE A 532 -37.62 -13.22 2.60
CA PHE A 532 -37.64 -13.86 1.28
C PHE A 532 -38.37 -13.05 0.21
N GLY A 533 -37.70 -12.86 -0.93
CA GLY A 533 -38.15 -12.12 -2.09
C GLY A 533 -37.52 -10.74 -2.26
N THR A 534 -36.76 -10.25 -1.28
CA THR A 534 -36.06 -8.95 -1.36
C THR A 534 -34.71 -9.05 -2.04
N GLY A 535 -34.19 -10.29 -2.29
CA GLY A 535 -32.89 -10.59 -2.86
C GLY A 535 -32.93 -11.31 -4.20
N TYR A 536 -31.76 -11.70 -4.71
CA TYR A 536 -31.61 -12.54 -5.91
C TYR A 536 -31.74 -14.02 -5.54
N SER A 537 -32.96 -14.55 -5.53
CA SER A 537 -33.22 -15.96 -5.17
C SER A 537 -32.68 -16.92 -6.22
N ASN A 538 -31.66 -17.67 -5.90
CA ASN A 538 -31.30 -18.85 -6.67
C ASN A 538 -32.04 -20.10 -6.08
N LEU A 539 -33.15 -20.50 -6.69
CA LEU A 539 -33.97 -21.61 -6.27
C LEU A 539 -33.20 -22.94 -6.08
N GLY A 540 -32.03 -23.07 -6.70
CA GLY A 540 -31.17 -24.24 -6.54
C GLY A 540 -30.64 -24.38 -5.11
N TYR A 541 -30.46 -23.29 -4.39
CA TYR A 541 -29.95 -23.30 -3.00
C TYR A 541 -31.03 -23.74 -2.02
N LEU A 542 -32.30 -23.32 -2.18
CA LEU A 542 -33.40 -23.74 -1.31
C LEU A 542 -33.53 -25.26 -1.20
N LYS A 543 -33.23 -25.99 -2.28
CA LYS A 543 -33.26 -27.45 -2.29
C LYS A 543 -32.06 -28.10 -1.57
N ARG A 544 -30.93 -27.39 -1.49
CA ARG A 544 -29.68 -27.89 -0.86
C ARG A 544 -29.68 -27.68 0.65
N PHE A 545 -30.29 -26.58 1.12
CA PHE A 545 -30.36 -26.28 2.54
C PHE A 545 -31.51 -27.03 3.22
N ALA A 546 -31.25 -27.50 4.43
CA ALA A 546 -32.22 -28.28 5.21
C ALA A 546 -33.18 -27.34 5.97
N VAL A 547 -33.90 -26.46 5.24
CA VAL A 547 -34.86 -25.51 5.79
C VAL A 547 -36.27 -26.10 5.86
N GLU A 548 -37.11 -25.59 6.75
CA GLU A 548 -38.49 -26.04 6.98
C GLU A 548 -39.52 -24.96 6.67
N ARG A 549 -39.14 -23.69 6.84
CA ARG A 549 -40.05 -22.55 6.69
C ARG A 549 -39.43 -21.45 5.84
N LEU A 550 -40.35 -20.71 5.23
CA LEU A 550 -40.03 -19.56 4.41
C LEU A 550 -40.91 -18.40 4.86
N LYS A 551 -40.29 -17.31 5.37
CA LYS A 551 -41.00 -16.09 5.79
C LYS A 551 -41.06 -15.14 4.61
N ILE A 552 -42.25 -14.67 4.28
CA ILE A 552 -42.52 -13.74 3.18
C ILE A 552 -42.41 -12.33 3.76
N ASP A 553 -41.48 -11.53 3.24
CA ASP A 553 -41.21 -10.19 3.73
C ASP A 553 -42.47 -9.29 3.71
N GLN A 554 -42.56 -8.44 4.71
CA GLN A 554 -43.67 -7.50 4.90
C GLN A 554 -43.89 -6.55 3.70
N SER A 555 -42.87 -6.24 2.90
CA SER A 555 -42.99 -5.34 1.74
C SER A 555 -43.95 -5.87 0.67
N PHE A 556 -44.07 -7.20 0.54
CA PHE A 556 -45.03 -7.83 -0.37
C PHE A 556 -46.44 -7.98 0.25
N ILE A 557 -46.52 -7.99 1.57
CA ILE A 557 -47.77 -8.25 2.30
C ILE A 557 -48.56 -6.97 2.55
N ARG A 558 -47.94 -5.84 2.88
CA ARG A 558 -48.60 -4.57 3.28
C ARG A 558 -49.60 -4.02 2.25
N HIS A 559 -49.42 -4.26 0.98
CA HIS A 559 -50.27 -3.77 -0.11
C HIS A 559 -50.92 -4.93 -0.91
N LEU A 560 -51.00 -6.12 -0.33
CA LEU A 560 -51.48 -7.30 -1.01
C LEU A 560 -52.93 -7.18 -1.53
N SER A 561 -53.77 -6.42 -0.82
CA SER A 561 -55.17 -6.23 -1.20
C SER A 561 -55.38 -5.08 -2.21
N GLU A 562 -54.37 -4.25 -2.45
CA GLU A 562 -54.48 -3.05 -3.29
C GLU A 562 -53.68 -3.19 -4.59
N ASP A 563 -52.60 -4.00 -4.59
CA ASP A 563 -51.66 -4.18 -5.70
C ASP A 563 -51.69 -5.59 -6.23
N GLY A 564 -52.20 -5.74 -7.45
CA GLY A 564 -52.30 -7.03 -8.12
C GLY A 564 -50.95 -7.69 -8.45
N ASP A 565 -49.90 -6.91 -8.59
CA ASP A 565 -48.54 -7.44 -8.88
C ASP A 565 -47.94 -8.11 -7.65
N ASN A 566 -48.12 -7.52 -6.45
CA ASN A 566 -47.69 -8.13 -5.18
C ASN A 566 -48.41 -9.47 -4.93
N GLU A 567 -49.70 -9.58 -5.27
CA GLU A 567 -50.45 -10.83 -5.14
C GLU A 567 -49.86 -11.92 -6.01
N VAL A 568 -49.47 -11.61 -7.24
CA VAL A 568 -48.86 -12.60 -8.16
C VAL A 568 -47.55 -13.13 -7.57
N ILE A 569 -46.72 -12.22 -6.98
CA ILE A 569 -45.45 -12.59 -6.35
C ILE A 569 -45.70 -13.49 -5.13
N VAL A 570 -46.57 -13.07 -4.20
CA VAL A 570 -46.89 -13.84 -2.98
C VAL A 570 -47.45 -15.21 -3.33
N ARG A 571 -48.36 -15.30 -4.31
CA ARG A 571 -48.88 -16.58 -4.82
C ARG A 571 -47.78 -17.48 -5.35
N ALA A 572 -46.87 -16.93 -6.15
CA ALA A 572 -45.73 -17.68 -6.69
C ALA A 572 -44.81 -18.20 -5.58
N ILE A 573 -44.53 -17.38 -4.56
CA ILE A 573 -43.71 -17.77 -3.40
C ILE A 573 -44.35 -18.91 -2.63
N ILE A 574 -45.65 -18.81 -2.30
CA ILE A 574 -46.40 -19.86 -1.59
C ILE A 574 -46.39 -21.16 -2.36
N GLN A 575 -46.72 -21.14 -3.66
CA GLN A 575 -46.73 -22.33 -4.52
C GLN A 575 -45.34 -22.98 -4.63
N MET A 576 -44.32 -22.18 -4.77
CA MET A 576 -42.93 -22.62 -4.80
C MET A 576 -42.55 -23.31 -3.48
N ALA A 577 -42.80 -22.66 -2.34
CA ALA A 577 -42.51 -23.18 -1.01
C ALA A 577 -43.18 -24.54 -0.79
N HIS A 578 -44.48 -24.66 -1.09
CA HIS A 578 -45.22 -25.92 -0.99
C HIS A 578 -44.68 -27.00 -1.92
N SER A 579 -44.27 -26.64 -3.15
CA SER A 579 -43.64 -27.60 -4.08
C SER A 579 -42.32 -28.16 -3.53
N LEU A 580 -41.62 -27.36 -2.71
CA LEU A 580 -40.41 -27.76 -2.00
C LEU A 580 -40.68 -28.39 -0.62
N LYS A 581 -41.96 -28.55 -0.24
CA LYS A 581 -42.43 -29.05 1.07
C LYS A 581 -42.03 -28.14 2.24
N LEU A 582 -41.95 -26.83 2.00
CA LEU A 582 -41.71 -25.83 3.01
C LEU A 582 -43.03 -25.21 3.46
N MET A 583 -43.16 -24.88 4.73
CA MET A 583 -44.26 -24.06 5.25
C MET A 583 -43.98 -22.58 5.00
N THR A 584 -45.02 -21.80 4.80
CA THR A 584 -44.96 -20.37 4.60
C THR A 584 -45.39 -19.58 5.83
N VAL A 585 -44.69 -18.48 6.14
CA VAL A 585 -45.07 -17.53 7.18
C VAL A 585 -45.17 -16.15 6.54
N ALA A 586 -46.30 -15.48 6.59
CA ALA A 586 -46.48 -14.14 6.09
C ALA A 586 -46.23 -13.11 7.21
N GLU A 587 -45.39 -12.10 6.94
CA GLU A 587 -45.07 -11.06 7.88
C GLU A 587 -45.84 -9.74 7.61
N GLY A 588 -46.04 -8.96 8.64
CA GLY A 588 -46.65 -7.64 8.49
C GLY A 588 -48.13 -7.64 8.13
N ILE A 589 -48.87 -8.64 8.60
CA ILE A 589 -50.32 -8.67 8.43
C ILE A 589 -50.94 -7.63 9.36
N GLU A 590 -51.52 -6.55 8.80
CA GLU A 590 -52.06 -5.46 9.58
C GLU A 590 -53.59 -5.42 9.65
N ASP A 591 -54.28 -6.01 8.67
CA ASP A 591 -55.74 -5.97 8.55
C ASP A 591 -56.37 -7.36 8.21
N ALA A 592 -57.70 -7.43 8.40
CA ALA A 592 -58.46 -8.65 8.17
C ALA A 592 -58.61 -9.02 6.67
N ALA A 593 -58.55 -8.04 5.77
CA ALA A 593 -58.66 -8.29 4.33
C ALA A 593 -57.38 -8.98 3.82
N THR A 594 -56.20 -8.51 4.22
CA THR A 594 -54.93 -9.12 3.95
C THR A 594 -54.86 -10.54 4.54
N LEU A 595 -55.30 -10.75 5.78
CA LEU A 595 -55.40 -12.07 6.40
C LEU A 595 -56.28 -13.05 5.58
N ALA A 596 -57.50 -12.61 5.17
CA ALA A 596 -58.41 -13.43 4.36
C ALA A 596 -57.77 -13.81 3.04
N ARG A 597 -57.10 -12.84 2.38
CA ARG A 597 -56.43 -13.09 1.09
C ARG A 597 -55.28 -14.10 1.19
N LEU A 598 -54.45 -13.96 2.23
CA LEU A 598 -53.36 -14.94 2.49
C LEU A 598 -53.90 -16.33 2.77
N SER A 599 -55.00 -16.45 3.50
CA SER A 599 -55.70 -17.72 3.75
C SER A 599 -56.21 -18.34 2.46
N GLU A 600 -56.80 -17.54 1.54
CA GLU A 600 -57.22 -18.00 0.22
C GLU A 600 -56.05 -18.46 -0.66
N LEU A 601 -54.90 -17.79 -0.56
CA LEU A 601 -53.66 -18.17 -1.26
C LEU A 601 -53.02 -19.45 -0.69
N GLY A 602 -53.48 -19.89 0.48
CA GLY A 602 -53.00 -21.10 1.14
C GLY A 602 -51.74 -20.87 1.98
N CYS A 603 -51.46 -19.67 2.46
CA CYS A 603 -50.37 -19.40 3.38
C CYS A 603 -50.61 -20.13 4.72
N ASP A 604 -49.56 -20.75 5.29
CA ASP A 604 -49.69 -21.64 6.44
C ASP A 604 -49.78 -20.87 7.75
N ARG A 605 -48.92 -19.86 7.92
CA ARG A 605 -48.80 -19.07 9.16
C ARG A 605 -48.71 -17.61 8.86
N GLY A 606 -48.92 -16.77 9.90
CA GLY A 606 -48.76 -15.34 9.80
C GLY A 606 -48.46 -14.66 11.12
N GLN A 607 -47.82 -13.51 11.02
CA GLN A 607 -47.60 -12.57 12.12
C GLN A 607 -47.83 -11.14 11.69
N GLY A 608 -48.20 -10.30 12.62
CA GLY A 608 -48.42 -8.86 12.31
C GLY A 608 -49.29 -8.15 13.32
N PHE A 609 -49.48 -6.85 13.08
CA PHE A 609 -50.25 -5.98 13.97
C PHE A 609 -51.76 -6.26 14.01
N HIS A 610 -52.25 -7.05 13.05
CA HIS A 610 -53.62 -7.58 13.09
C HIS A 610 -53.92 -8.28 14.41
N TRP A 611 -52.95 -9.01 14.97
CA TRP A 611 -53.10 -9.72 16.24
C TRP A 611 -52.46 -8.93 17.38
N ALA A 612 -51.15 -8.63 17.28
CA ALA A 612 -50.43 -7.85 18.26
C ALA A 612 -49.06 -7.38 17.71
N PRO A 613 -48.56 -6.23 18.16
CA PRO A 613 -47.15 -5.87 18.00
C PRO A 613 -46.29 -6.79 18.85
N ALA A 614 -44.96 -6.68 18.70
CA ALA A 614 -44.03 -7.33 19.62
C ALA A 614 -44.21 -6.84 21.04
N LEU A 615 -44.42 -7.71 22.00
CA LEU A 615 -44.76 -7.44 23.39
C LEU A 615 -43.61 -7.84 24.34
N PRO A 616 -43.39 -7.10 25.45
CA PRO A 616 -42.55 -7.55 26.54
C PRO A 616 -43.03 -8.93 27.09
N ALA A 617 -42.13 -9.76 27.63
CA ALA A 617 -42.43 -11.13 28.06
C ALA A 617 -43.71 -11.26 28.93
N ALA A 618 -43.87 -10.46 29.96
CA ALA A 618 -45.06 -10.47 30.83
C ALA A 618 -46.34 -10.02 30.11
N ALA A 619 -46.26 -9.14 29.11
CA ALA A 619 -47.40 -8.73 28.32
C ALA A 619 -47.81 -9.81 27.30
N PHE A 620 -46.81 -10.46 26.67
CA PHE A 620 -47.05 -11.58 25.77
C PHE A 620 -47.72 -12.74 26.50
N GLN A 621 -47.27 -13.09 27.68
CA GLN A 621 -47.85 -14.17 28.49
C GLN A 621 -49.34 -13.90 28.75
N ARG A 622 -49.71 -12.72 29.28
CA ARG A 622 -51.14 -12.36 29.48
C ARG A 622 -51.93 -12.42 28.18
N TYR A 623 -51.35 -11.95 27.09
CA TYR A 623 -51.99 -12.02 25.77
C TYR A 623 -52.28 -13.48 25.36
N ALA A 624 -51.27 -14.36 25.50
CA ALA A 624 -51.40 -15.77 25.13
C ALA A 624 -52.44 -16.52 25.99
N GLU A 625 -52.47 -16.27 27.32
CA GLU A 625 -53.46 -16.82 28.27
C GLU A 625 -54.90 -16.37 27.90
N GLN A 626 -55.09 -15.07 27.63
CA GLN A 626 -56.42 -14.51 27.22
C GLN A 626 -56.86 -15.09 25.87
N TYR A 627 -55.97 -15.20 24.91
CA TYR A 627 -56.30 -15.73 23.57
C TYR A 627 -56.73 -17.21 23.62
N GLN A 628 -56.11 -18.00 24.48
CA GLN A 628 -56.50 -19.41 24.70
C GLN A 628 -57.84 -19.51 25.46
N GLY A 629 -58.10 -18.65 26.43
CA GLY A 629 -59.34 -18.61 27.20
C GLY A 629 -60.57 -18.24 26.34
N THR A 630 -60.38 -17.37 25.32
CA THR A 630 -61.45 -16.95 24.42
C THR A 630 -61.89 -18.04 23.45
N ARG A 631 -61.08 -19.01 23.16
CA ARG A 631 -61.39 -20.19 22.28
C ARG A 631 -61.90 -21.41 23.05
N ALA A 632 -61.77 -21.45 24.37
CA ALA A 632 -62.26 -22.53 25.21
C ALA A 632 -63.77 -22.49 25.50
N LEU A 633 -64.48 -21.43 25.00
CA LEU A 633 -65.96 -21.38 25.09
C LEU A 633 -66.53 -22.15 23.88
N PRO A 634 -67.30 -23.23 24.08
CA PRO A 634 -67.91 -23.98 22.97
C PRO A 634 -68.95 -23.15 22.26
N ALA A 635 -69.06 -23.38 20.94
CA ALA A 635 -70.09 -22.81 20.06
C ALA A 635 -71.50 -23.11 20.50
#